data_dfeb17980e9b68b42dfc721a89e3063f
#
_entry.id   dfeb17980e9b68b42dfc721a89e3063f
#
_cell.length_a   1.000
_cell.length_b   1.000
_cell.length_c   1.000
_cell.angle_alpha   90.00
_cell.angle_beta   90.00
_cell.angle_gamma   90.00
#
_symmetry.space_group_name_H-M   'P 1'
#
loop_
_entity.id
_entity.type
_entity.pdbx_description
1 polymer ?
#
loop_
_entity_poly.entity_id
_entity_poly.type
_entity_poly.pdbx_seq_one_letter_code
_entity_poly.pdbx_strand_id
1 'polypeptide(L)'
;MNKLITVLACTLTFASVGLGQTTGEPLVIDSQSGKPVAKVHVSIYGPVAKKMLLGQDARSVLALLPKGRYTLTFSAEGYETKQIELVKQENEASGLKQLKLVALREGGNGRYDDLIVSEEDGNEAAGMQDRVTLLTSSRDPFLSASGYVFSTARFRNRGYDSQYNEQMLNGIGMNDLNSGYSAWSLWGGLNDVTRQQETSQSFEPIVSGFGVVGVTNNVTTRPSMFGAQHRLTYSNSNLTYSNRFAYTYASGERKDGWSFAASVARRIGNGQYSYVRGQYYDAWSYFLGVEKKLDEMNSLSLIALGAPTRRGVASATTQEVYDLVGSNFYNPNIGRQGGKWRNARERRNHEPIVQLSHYFSNLEKTLNINTTFSYRFGKNAYSSLNWYNAPDPRADYYRYLPSYFTRMADPNSQDGDAAAIYEELWKSDPNVRYINWDRLYEVNRGNLTTVKDASGRTLATGRKALYMIEDRHTDQREFAWATSANWLPKSWLEITGGANFRHNRTANYAEVGDLLGADFVYDIDKFAERDFGGDATKSQVDLLHPDRIVQKGDRFSYDYTAQSYRYQVWANATYHLTRLDAYTGISYTHTGMQREGHQKRGLFPDNSYGLSDRVKFNDLGVKAGATYELNGHHYLQTNVAYLEQAPTFQNLFISPRTRDSYIEAPKSEKIFSAEASYLVRLPWLRGRVTAFYTHIADHTRSMSFYDDSRASFSNYIITGIATRHLGAEAGFEVKISPTLTANAALALGQYQYANNPSYIQSIDNSNEIVDRDRIYWKGLNVSGTPQTAATLGLTYYSPWYANFGINANYFGRNFVSMSPVIRTDRGRTSLDYNYILPEQLRDGFTVDLFASYSWRITYGTYLRFNLSVSNVLNNRSLPNGGYEQLRIRTIRATDGTQQLYRPFDTKLSYVYGTTFFFNTTLQF
;
A
#
# COMPACT_ATOMS: atom_id res chain seq x y z
N MET A 1 -13.42 -37.00 45.78
CA MET A 1 -14.78 -36.89 45.20
C MET A 1 -15.56 -35.65 45.66
N ASN A 2 -15.47 -35.24 46.93
CA ASN A 2 -16.22 -34.07 47.43
C ASN A 2 -15.81 -32.69 46.86
N LYS A 3 -14.58 -32.50 46.38
CA LYS A 3 -14.17 -31.23 45.77
C LYS A 3 -14.61 -31.04 44.32
N LEU A 4 -14.92 -32.14 43.62
CA LEU A 4 -15.46 -32.09 42.25
C LEU A 4 -16.94 -31.72 42.23
N ILE A 5 -17.68 -32.12 43.27
CA ILE A 5 -19.12 -31.83 43.38
C ILE A 5 -19.36 -30.36 43.74
N THR A 6 -18.48 -29.72 44.51
CA THR A 6 -18.60 -28.31 44.86
C THR A 6 -18.28 -27.40 43.64
N VAL A 7 -17.39 -27.81 42.77
CA VAL A 7 -17.09 -27.07 41.53
C VAL A 7 -18.23 -27.21 40.52
N LEU A 8 -18.87 -28.38 40.46
CA LEU A 8 -20.04 -28.63 39.60
C LEU A 8 -21.31 -27.89 40.10
N ALA A 9 -21.51 -27.79 41.44
CA ALA A 9 -22.59 -27.04 42.06
C ALA A 9 -22.48 -25.53 41.85
N CYS A 10 -21.26 -24.95 41.82
CA CYS A 10 -21.02 -23.55 41.48
C CYS A 10 -21.30 -23.22 40.01
N THR A 11 -21.18 -24.19 39.10
CA THR A 11 -21.48 -23.99 37.67
C THR A 11 -22.98 -24.09 37.34
N LEU A 12 -23.78 -24.77 38.18
CA LEU A 12 -25.22 -24.93 37.96
C LEU A 12 -26.09 -23.84 38.63
N THR A 13 -25.55 -23.13 39.63
CA THR A 13 -26.30 -22.07 40.34
C THR A 13 -26.25 -20.72 39.62
N PHE A 14 -25.44 -20.53 38.60
CA PHE A 14 -25.35 -19.27 37.85
C PHE A 14 -26.41 -19.12 36.72
N ALA A 15 -27.28 -20.09 36.54
CA ALA A 15 -28.31 -20.05 35.47
C ALA A 15 -29.68 -19.49 35.94
N SER A 16 -29.82 -19.04 37.20
CA SER A 16 -31.14 -18.63 37.73
C SER A 16 -31.08 -17.51 38.75
N VAL A 17 -30.28 -16.45 38.53
CA VAL A 17 -30.50 -15.19 39.26
C VAL A 17 -30.84 -14.13 38.24
N GLY A 18 -32.12 -14.02 37.96
CA GLY A 18 -32.74 -12.89 37.28
C GLY A 18 -33.06 -11.79 38.27
N LEU A 19 -32.84 -10.54 37.86
CA LEU A 19 -33.47 -9.31 38.32
C LEU A 19 -33.25 -8.92 39.81
N GLY A 20 -32.22 -8.17 40.05
CA GLY A 20 -32.07 -7.24 41.14
C GLY A 20 -31.31 -6.02 40.68
N GLN A 21 -31.97 -4.88 40.51
CA GLN A 21 -31.34 -3.59 40.32
C GLN A 21 -30.44 -3.27 41.51
N THR A 22 -29.12 -3.44 41.38
CA THR A 22 -28.17 -2.85 42.29
C THR A 22 -27.41 -1.76 41.52
N THR A 23 -27.65 -0.52 41.87
CA THR A 23 -26.91 0.69 41.49
C THR A 23 -25.51 0.62 42.08
N GLY A 24 -24.65 -0.27 41.54
CA GLY A 24 -23.24 -0.37 41.90
C GLY A 24 -22.39 0.45 40.93
N GLU A 25 -21.44 1.24 41.48
CA GLU A 25 -20.46 1.89 40.62
C GLU A 25 -19.72 0.87 39.73
N PRO A 26 -19.51 1.18 38.44
CA PRO A 26 -18.81 0.27 37.53
C PRO A 26 -17.39 -0.05 38.01
N LEU A 27 -16.99 -1.31 37.93
CA LEU A 27 -15.66 -1.76 38.40
C LEU A 27 -14.54 -1.19 37.54
N VAL A 28 -14.75 -1.07 36.23
CA VAL A 28 -13.76 -0.62 35.27
C VAL A 28 -14.26 0.61 34.55
N ILE A 29 -13.51 1.69 34.63
CA ILE A 29 -13.82 2.97 34.00
C ILE A 29 -12.65 3.44 33.11
N ASP A 30 -12.96 4.24 32.14
CA ASP A 30 -11.99 4.99 31.36
C ASP A 30 -11.28 6.03 32.24
N SER A 31 -9.97 6.11 32.16
CA SER A 31 -9.15 6.95 33.04
C SER A 31 -9.35 8.46 32.82
N GLN A 32 -9.83 8.86 31.63
CA GLN A 32 -10.01 10.26 31.23
C GLN A 32 -11.45 10.71 31.35
N SER A 33 -12.40 9.94 30.80
CA SER A 33 -13.81 10.31 30.77
C SER A 33 -14.58 9.91 32.04
N GLY A 34 -14.01 8.98 32.85
CA GLY A 34 -14.69 8.40 33.98
C GLY A 34 -15.89 7.51 33.65
N LYS A 35 -16.17 7.28 32.35
CA LYS A 35 -17.28 6.43 31.89
C LYS A 35 -16.95 4.95 32.04
N PRO A 36 -17.95 4.06 32.22
CA PRO A 36 -17.73 2.61 32.22
C PRO A 36 -17.14 2.13 30.91
N VAL A 37 -16.12 1.24 30.98
CA VAL A 37 -15.56 0.59 29.82
C VAL A 37 -16.41 -0.62 29.46
N ALA A 38 -16.87 -0.68 28.21
CA ALA A 38 -17.66 -1.81 27.71
C ALA A 38 -16.75 -3.00 27.32
N LYS A 39 -17.30 -4.23 27.41
CA LYS A 39 -16.62 -5.47 26.93
C LYS A 39 -15.21 -5.68 27.52
N VAL A 40 -15.06 -5.54 28.82
CA VAL A 40 -13.79 -5.83 29.50
C VAL A 40 -13.63 -7.32 29.71
N HIS A 41 -12.63 -7.93 29.11
CA HIS A 41 -12.21 -9.30 29.39
C HIS A 41 -11.30 -9.33 30.62
N VAL A 42 -11.56 -10.26 31.51
CA VAL A 42 -10.68 -10.52 32.68
C VAL A 42 -10.17 -11.95 32.62
N SER A 43 -8.85 -12.08 32.61
CA SER A 43 -8.18 -13.35 32.82
C SER A 43 -7.70 -13.42 34.26
N ILE A 44 -8.10 -14.47 35.00
CA ILE A 44 -7.81 -14.70 36.40
C ILE A 44 -6.82 -15.87 36.47
N TYR A 45 -5.66 -15.64 37.09
CA TYR A 45 -4.65 -16.68 37.35
C TYR A 45 -4.34 -16.78 38.83
N GLY A 46 -4.30 -17.99 39.34
CA GLY A 46 -4.05 -18.28 40.73
C GLY A 46 -4.53 -19.66 41.10
N PRO A 47 -4.97 -19.89 42.36
CA PRO A 47 -5.56 -21.16 42.78
C PRO A 47 -6.72 -21.64 41.89
N VAL A 48 -7.41 -20.70 41.23
CA VAL A 48 -8.40 -20.96 40.18
C VAL A 48 -8.04 -20.10 38.98
N ALA A 49 -7.95 -20.71 37.78
CA ALA A 49 -7.77 -20.00 36.54
C ALA A 49 -9.13 -19.88 35.81
N LYS A 50 -9.50 -18.66 35.40
CA LYS A 50 -10.76 -18.39 34.71
C LYS A 50 -10.61 -17.17 33.79
N LYS A 51 -11.22 -17.25 32.61
CA LYS A 51 -11.37 -16.09 31.71
C LYS A 51 -12.81 -15.76 31.57
N MET A 52 -13.18 -14.50 31.63
CA MET A 52 -14.59 -14.07 31.58
C MET A 52 -14.73 -12.66 30.99
N LEU A 53 -15.87 -12.40 30.40
CA LEU A 53 -16.29 -11.04 30.04
C LEU A 53 -16.95 -10.41 31.27
N LEU A 54 -16.50 -9.22 31.68
CA LEU A 54 -17.09 -8.51 32.81
C LEU A 54 -18.44 -7.94 32.42
N GLY A 55 -19.48 -8.44 33.07
CA GLY A 55 -20.81 -7.83 33.12
C GLY A 55 -20.93 -6.78 34.24
N GLN A 56 -22.15 -6.31 34.48
CA GLN A 56 -22.43 -5.35 35.55
C GLN A 56 -22.13 -5.91 36.96
N ASP A 57 -22.13 -7.23 37.15
CA ASP A 57 -21.87 -7.93 38.40
C ASP A 57 -20.42 -8.41 38.61
N ALA A 58 -19.49 -7.78 37.97
CA ALA A 58 -18.07 -8.18 38.03
C ALA A 58 -17.49 -8.23 39.45
N ARG A 59 -17.91 -7.37 40.33
CA ARG A 59 -17.48 -7.36 41.73
C ARG A 59 -17.94 -8.62 42.49
N SER A 60 -19.15 -9.08 42.27
CA SER A 60 -19.71 -10.28 42.87
C SER A 60 -18.95 -11.55 42.48
N VAL A 61 -18.59 -11.64 41.23
CA VAL A 61 -17.78 -12.79 40.71
C VAL A 61 -16.37 -12.82 41.27
N LEU A 62 -15.71 -11.68 41.40
CA LEU A 62 -14.39 -11.58 41.99
C LEU A 62 -14.40 -11.80 43.53
N ALA A 63 -15.55 -11.47 44.15
CA ALA A 63 -15.79 -11.74 45.58
C ALA A 63 -15.87 -13.22 45.90
N LEU A 64 -16.29 -14.06 44.96
CA LEU A 64 -16.43 -15.51 45.13
C LEU A 64 -15.13 -16.31 44.90
N LEU A 65 -14.02 -15.68 44.59
CA LEU A 65 -12.74 -16.36 44.40
C LEU A 65 -12.26 -16.95 45.76
N PRO A 66 -11.75 -18.19 45.79
CA PRO A 66 -11.15 -18.78 46.96
C PRO A 66 -9.95 -17.96 47.48
N LYS A 67 -9.56 -18.23 48.77
CA LYS A 67 -8.35 -17.63 49.35
C LYS A 67 -7.11 -17.95 48.51
N GLY A 68 -6.28 -16.93 48.23
CA GLY A 68 -5.05 -17.09 47.50
C GLY A 68 -4.54 -15.81 46.85
N ARG A 69 -3.40 -15.92 46.20
CA ARG A 69 -2.83 -14.84 45.38
C ARG A 69 -3.25 -15.06 43.94
N TYR A 70 -3.83 -14.02 43.33
CA TYR A 70 -4.30 -14.01 41.96
C TYR A 70 -3.66 -12.89 41.14
N THR A 71 -3.35 -13.18 39.90
CA THR A 71 -3.02 -12.18 38.89
C THR A 71 -4.27 -11.98 38.03
N LEU A 72 -4.81 -10.78 38.05
CA LEU A 72 -5.96 -10.38 37.24
C LEU A 72 -5.50 -9.54 36.08
N THR A 73 -5.79 -9.97 34.85
CA THR A 73 -5.47 -9.21 33.63
C THR A 73 -6.75 -8.70 33.03
N PHE A 74 -6.90 -7.36 32.94
CA PHE A 74 -8.04 -6.68 32.35
C PHE A 74 -7.68 -6.19 30.98
N SER A 75 -8.42 -6.60 29.97
CA SER A 75 -8.26 -6.14 28.59
C SER A 75 -9.60 -5.73 28.01
N ALA A 76 -9.61 -4.63 27.28
CA ALA A 76 -10.77 -4.14 26.53
C ALA A 76 -10.26 -3.55 25.20
N GLU A 77 -11.10 -3.65 24.20
CA GLU A 77 -10.81 -3.04 22.89
C GLU A 77 -10.66 -1.52 23.03
N GLY A 78 -9.59 -0.96 22.48
CA GLY A 78 -9.32 0.46 22.62
C GLY A 78 -8.62 0.87 23.92
N TYR A 79 -8.24 -0.06 24.81
CA TYR A 79 -7.63 0.25 26.10
C TYR A 79 -6.33 -0.53 26.35
N GLU A 80 -5.42 0.07 27.13
CA GLU A 80 -4.23 -0.63 27.61
C GLU A 80 -4.62 -1.80 28.51
N THR A 81 -4.04 -2.97 28.26
CA THR A 81 -4.21 -4.14 29.14
C THR A 81 -3.60 -3.84 30.50
N LYS A 82 -4.40 -3.95 31.55
CA LYS A 82 -3.95 -3.69 32.91
C LYS A 82 -3.90 -4.97 33.72
N GLN A 83 -2.77 -5.20 34.36
CA GLN A 83 -2.55 -6.33 35.27
C GLN A 83 -2.53 -5.85 36.71
N ILE A 84 -3.21 -6.58 37.59
CA ILE A 84 -3.18 -6.32 39.04
C ILE A 84 -2.99 -7.64 39.77
N GLU A 85 -2.27 -7.59 40.88
CA GLU A 85 -2.20 -8.71 41.84
C GLU A 85 -3.27 -8.51 42.90
N LEU A 86 -4.04 -9.57 43.14
CA LEU A 86 -5.06 -9.63 44.19
C LEU A 86 -4.67 -10.73 45.19
N VAL A 87 -4.47 -10.34 46.46
CA VAL A 87 -4.29 -11.28 47.56
C VAL A 87 -5.61 -11.33 48.32
N LYS A 88 -6.32 -12.45 48.21
CA LYS A 88 -7.60 -12.65 48.90
C LYS A 88 -7.41 -13.38 50.20
N GLN A 89 -7.90 -12.81 51.31
CA GLN A 89 -7.96 -13.44 52.62
C GLN A 89 -9.35 -14.02 52.88
N GLU A 90 -9.51 -14.87 53.90
CA GLU A 90 -10.80 -15.42 54.29
C GLU A 90 -11.72 -14.28 54.81
N ASN A 91 -12.95 -14.20 54.31
CA ASN A 91 -13.98 -13.25 54.73
C ASN A 91 -13.78 -11.77 54.33
N GLU A 92 -12.88 -11.40 53.51
CA GLU A 92 -12.86 -10.02 52.95
C GLU A 92 -13.73 -9.92 51.69
N ALA A 93 -14.68 -8.99 51.70
CA ALA A 93 -15.28 -8.49 50.47
C ALA A 93 -14.17 -7.92 49.61
N SER A 94 -14.08 -8.33 48.33
CA SER A 94 -13.01 -7.92 47.44
C SER A 94 -12.77 -6.41 47.53
N GLY A 95 -11.66 -5.99 48.17
CA GLY A 95 -11.25 -4.61 48.29
C GLY A 95 -10.73 -3.99 46.97
N LEU A 96 -11.22 -4.49 45.83
CA LEU A 96 -10.92 -3.93 44.51
C LEU A 96 -11.54 -2.54 44.41
N LYS A 97 -10.68 -1.55 44.47
CA LYS A 97 -11.01 -0.16 44.13
C LYS A 97 -11.36 -0.13 42.63
N GLN A 98 -12.18 0.88 42.29
CA GLN A 98 -12.49 1.12 40.88
C GLN A 98 -11.24 1.17 40.02
N LEU A 99 -11.19 0.35 38.97
CA LEU A 99 -10.05 0.20 38.12
C LEU A 99 -10.16 1.20 36.96
N LYS A 100 -9.15 2.04 36.80
CA LYS A 100 -9.05 2.94 35.66
C LYS A 100 -8.24 2.24 34.55
N LEU A 101 -8.86 1.95 33.42
CA LEU A 101 -8.18 1.63 32.20
C LEU A 101 -7.81 2.92 31.47
N VAL A 102 -6.59 2.99 31.02
CA VAL A 102 -6.15 4.07 30.14
C VAL A 102 -6.63 3.68 28.75
N ALA A 103 -7.54 4.51 28.18
CA ALA A 103 -7.78 4.42 26.76
C ALA A 103 -6.43 4.48 26.09
N LEU A 104 -6.22 3.60 25.14
CA LEU A 104 -5.07 3.76 24.30
C LEU A 104 -5.19 5.15 23.74
N ARG A 105 -4.33 6.00 24.26
CA ARG A 105 -4.20 7.29 23.64
C ARG A 105 -4.05 7.01 22.15
N GLU A 106 -4.92 7.60 21.37
CA GLU A 106 -4.72 7.97 20.00
C GLU A 106 -3.48 8.89 19.93
N GLY A 107 -2.44 8.38 20.12
CA GLY A 107 -1.12 8.89 20.21
C GLY A 107 -0.24 7.68 20.14
N GLY A 108 -0.53 6.87 19.20
CA GLY A 108 0.56 6.27 18.45
C GLY A 108 1.38 7.48 18.11
N ASN A 109 2.52 7.59 18.69
CA ASN A 109 3.54 8.56 18.39
C ASN A 109 3.10 9.52 17.26
N GLY A 110 2.62 10.75 17.58
CA GLY A 110 2.27 11.79 16.59
C GLY A 110 3.40 12.14 15.62
N ARG A 111 4.41 11.35 15.65
CA ARG A 111 5.64 11.20 14.90
C ARG A 111 5.44 10.81 13.44
N TYR A 112 4.40 10.03 13.15
CA TYR A 112 4.25 9.37 11.84
C TYR A 112 2.88 9.55 11.21
N ASP A 113 1.91 10.13 11.89
CA ASP A 113 0.55 10.35 11.38
C ASP A 113 0.51 11.17 10.08
N ASP A 114 1.57 11.90 9.79
CA ASP A 114 1.69 12.78 8.63
C ASP A 114 2.84 12.42 7.69
N LEU A 115 3.52 11.28 7.88
CA LEU A 115 4.48 10.78 6.89
C LEU A 115 3.73 10.46 5.60
N ILE A 116 3.99 11.29 4.60
CA ILE A 116 3.51 11.01 3.26
C ILE A 116 4.32 9.85 2.73
N VAL A 117 3.61 8.80 2.53
CA VAL A 117 4.07 7.71 1.71
C VAL A 117 4.03 8.21 0.28
N SER A 118 5.18 8.42 -0.34
CA SER A 118 5.25 8.69 -1.76
C SER A 118 4.81 7.42 -2.48
N GLU A 119 3.60 7.44 -3.04
CA GLU A 119 3.22 6.47 -4.05
C GLU A 119 4.10 6.72 -5.28
N GLU A 120 5.09 5.89 -5.47
CA GLU A 120 5.84 5.87 -6.71
C GLU A 120 5.01 5.14 -7.76
N ASP A 121 4.83 5.79 -8.89
CA ASP A 121 4.10 5.21 -10.00
C ASP A 121 4.82 3.96 -10.51
N GLY A 122 4.10 2.86 -10.57
CA GLY A 122 4.45 1.74 -11.40
C GLY A 122 4.59 2.23 -12.82
N ASN A 123 5.80 2.31 -13.30
CA ASN A 123 6.05 2.65 -14.67
C ASN A 123 5.78 1.42 -15.53
N GLU A 124 5.10 1.56 -16.64
CA GLU A 124 4.75 0.47 -17.54
C GLU A 124 5.94 -0.37 -17.98
N ALA A 125 7.10 0.23 -18.13
CA ALA A 125 8.32 -0.47 -18.54
C ALA A 125 9.14 -1.02 -17.38
N ALA A 126 8.90 -0.55 -16.18
CA ALA A 126 9.75 -0.83 -15.04
C ALA A 126 8.97 -1.25 -13.81
N GLY A 127 7.73 -1.38 -13.96
CA GLY A 127 6.63 -1.81 -13.08
C GLY A 127 6.84 -2.39 -11.71
N MET A 128 7.94 -2.10 -11.06
CA MET A 128 8.41 -3.02 -10.07
C MET A 128 8.91 -2.40 -8.80
N GLN A 129 8.92 -1.10 -8.70
CA GLN A 129 9.20 -0.45 -7.45
C GLN A 129 7.90 -0.08 -6.76
N ASP A 130 7.23 -1.07 -6.34
CA ASP A 130 6.18 -0.94 -5.37
C ASP A 130 6.82 -0.91 -3.99
N ARG A 131 6.73 0.05 -3.21
CA ARG A 131 5.73 0.96 -2.78
C ARG A 131 5.44 0.74 -1.34
N VAL A 132 5.22 1.72 -0.75
CA VAL A 132 4.46 1.99 0.44
C VAL A 132 4.25 0.81 1.37
N THR A 133 5.08 0.79 2.38
CA THR A 133 4.78 0.04 3.60
C THR A 133 3.41 0.50 4.13
N LEU A 134 2.55 -0.45 4.43
CA LEU A 134 1.26 -0.18 5.05
C LEU A 134 1.50 0.50 6.39
N LEU A 135 1.15 1.78 6.50
CA LEU A 135 1.23 2.51 7.76
C LEU A 135 0.09 2.06 8.65
N THR A 136 0.38 1.20 9.62
CA THR A 136 -0.61 0.71 10.56
C THR A 136 -0.31 1.24 11.95
N SER A 137 -1.31 1.73 12.64
CA SER A 137 -1.18 2.00 14.06
C SER A 137 -1.36 0.70 14.84
N SER A 138 -0.32 -0.12 14.89
CA SER A 138 -0.30 -1.37 15.64
C SER A 138 0.37 -1.18 17.00
N ARG A 139 -0.12 -1.89 18.01
CA ARG A 139 0.50 -1.97 19.34
C ARG A 139 1.64 -2.96 19.40
N ASP A 140 1.75 -3.80 18.43
CA ASP A 140 2.87 -4.71 18.31
C ASP A 140 4.15 -3.92 18.05
N PRO A 141 5.21 -4.05 18.88
CA PRO A 141 6.43 -3.26 18.74
C PRO A 141 7.11 -3.47 17.38
N PHE A 142 7.02 -4.68 16.81
CA PHE A 142 7.60 -4.98 15.51
C PHE A 142 6.79 -4.33 14.38
N LEU A 143 5.46 -4.49 14.38
CA LEU A 143 4.60 -3.88 13.34
C LEU A 143 4.66 -2.35 13.37
N SER A 144 4.72 -1.76 14.55
CA SER A 144 4.93 -0.31 14.70
C SER A 144 6.25 0.14 14.07
N ALA A 145 7.35 -0.59 14.32
CA ALA A 145 8.65 -0.28 13.73
C ALA A 145 8.64 -0.49 12.21
N SER A 146 8.05 -1.59 11.73
CA SER A 146 8.00 -1.91 10.29
C SER A 146 7.17 -0.88 9.51
N GLY A 147 6.07 -0.41 10.09
CA GLY A 147 5.18 0.56 9.44
C GLY A 147 5.77 1.96 9.34
N TYR A 148 6.59 2.38 10.29
CA TYR A 148 7.07 3.75 10.39
C TYR A 148 8.58 3.89 10.22
N VAL A 149 9.35 3.20 11.06
CA VAL A 149 10.79 3.38 11.14
C VAL A 149 11.50 2.78 9.93
N PHE A 150 11.05 1.61 9.49
CA PHE A 150 11.64 0.92 8.34
C PHE A 150 11.15 1.47 6.98
N SER A 151 10.15 2.35 6.96
CA SER A 151 9.61 2.93 5.74
C SER A 151 10.66 3.70 4.91
N THR A 152 11.66 4.28 5.55
CA THR A 152 12.78 4.98 4.89
C THR A 152 13.50 4.10 3.86
N ALA A 153 13.64 2.80 4.14
CA ALA A 153 14.26 1.82 3.24
C ALA A 153 13.24 1.03 2.42
N ARG A 154 11.99 1.48 2.32
CA ARG A 154 10.89 0.79 1.62
C ARG A 154 10.70 -0.66 2.10
N PHE A 155 10.87 -0.88 3.40
CA PHE A 155 10.70 -2.20 3.99
C PHE A 155 9.27 -2.72 3.78
N ARG A 156 9.16 -3.92 3.24
CA ARG A 156 7.89 -4.67 3.12
C ARG A 156 7.88 -5.81 4.11
N ASN A 157 6.83 -5.86 4.91
CA ASN A 157 6.69 -6.90 5.91
C ASN A 157 6.77 -8.29 5.25
N ARG A 158 7.71 -9.13 5.69
CA ARG A 158 7.99 -10.47 5.15
C ARG A 158 8.27 -10.52 3.65
N GLY A 159 8.62 -9.38 3.05
CA GLY A 159 8.90 -9.28 1.62
C GLY A 159 7.67 -9.41 0.72
N TYR A 160 6.46 -9.35 1.27
CA TYR A 160 5.25 -9.44 0.47
C TYR A 160 5.03 -8.19 -0.38
N ASP A 161 4.47 -8.38 -1.57
CA ASP A 161 3.97 -7.28 -2.38
C ASP A 161 2.74 -6.63 -1.73
N SER A 162 2.48 -5.35 -2.05
CA SER A 162 1.37 -4.60 -1.47
C SER A 162 -0.01 -5.21 -1.76
N GLN A 163 -0.16 -5.98 -2.83
CA GLN A 163 -1.38 -6.72 -3.15
C GLN A 163 -1.77 -7.78 -2.11
N TYR A 164 -0.80 -8.25 -1.31
CA TYR A 164 -1.02 -9.21 -0.23
C TYR A 164 -1.42 -8.57 1.10
N ASN A 165 -1.48 -7.25 1.15
CA ASN A 165 -2.07 -6.50 2.26
C ASN A 165 -3.48 -6.04 1.88
N GLU A 166 -4.38 -5.95 2.84
CA GLU A 166 -5.74 -5.49 2.64
C GLU A 166 -6.00 -4.22 3.43
N GLN A 167 -6.43 -3.17 2.74
CA GLN A 167 -6.87 -1.92 3.34
C GLN A 167 -8.38 -1.83 3.23
N MET A 168 -9.05 -1.64 4.37
CA MET A 168 -10.50 -1.49 4.44
C MET A 168 -10.90 -0.12 4.99
N LEU A 169 -12.07 0.35 4.61
CA LEU A 169 -12.74 1.52 5.15
C LEU A 169 -14.16 1.15 5.55
N ASN A 170 -14.45 1.17 6.86
CA ASN A 170 -15.73 0.73 7.43
C ASN A 170 -16.16 -0.68 6.94
N GLY A 171 -15.21 -1.62 6.85
CA GLY A 171 -15.45 -3.00 6.40
C GLY A 171 -15.48 -3.20 4.87
N ILE A 172 -15.36 -2.15 4.07
CA ILE A 172 -15.25 -2.24 2.61
C ILE A 172 -13.77 -2.32 2.21
N GLY A 173 -13.38 -3.36 1.47
CA GLY A 173 -12.04 -3.47 0.90
C GLY A 173 -11.76 -2.35 -0.12
N MET A 174 -10.64 -1.65 0.02
CA MET A 174 -10.27 -0.50 -0.79
C MET A 174 -9.17 -0.80 -1.82
N ASN A 175 -8.55 -1.98 -1.78
CA ASN A 175 -7.58 -2.39 -2.78
C ASN A 175 -8.21 -2.35 -4.18
N ASP A 176 -7.50 -1.80 -5.14
CA ASP A 176 -7.94 -1.73 -6.53
C ASP A 176 -8.08 -3.14 -7.14
N LEU A 177 -9.22 -3.47 -7.72
CA LEU A 177 -9.47 -4.81 -8.29
C LEU A 177 -8.68 -5.07 -9.59
N ASN A 178 -8.21 -4.03 -10.27
CA ASN A 178 -7.45 -4.19 -11.51
C ASN A 178 -5.96 -4.42 -11.25
N SER A 179 -5.40 -3.76 -10.25
CA SER A 179 -3.96 -3.79 -9.94
C SER A 179 -3.60 -4.51 -8.64
N GLY A 180 -4.55 -4.68 -7.72
CA GLY A 180 -4.33 -5.25 -6.39
C GLY A 180 -3.80 -4.26 -5.34
N TYR A 181 -3.48 -3.03 -5.73
CA TYR A 181 -2.86 -2.06 -4.82
C TYR A 181 -3.83 -1.45 -3.82
N SER A 182 -3.32 -1.20 -2.61
CA SER A 182 -4.08 -0.47 -1.62
C SER A 182 -3.99 1.05 -1.84
N ALA A 183 -5.11 1.72 -1.60
CA ALA A 183 -5.37 3.07 -2.08
C ALA A 183 -5.27 4.13 -0.97
N TRP A 184 -4.11 4.25 -0.33
CA TRP A 184 -3.87 5.26 0.73
C TRP A 184 -4.06 6.71 0.28
N SER A 185 -3.82 7.00 -0.99
CA SER A 185 -4.02 8.35 -1.54
C SER A 185 -5.45 8.84 -1.48
N LEU A 186 -6.43 7.94 -1.38
CA LEU A 186 -7.86 8.28 -1.38
C LEU A 186 -8.29 9.13 -0.18
N TRP A 187 -7.60 8.98 0.97
CA TRP A 187 -7.85 9.75 2.20
C TRP A 187 -6.60 10.42 2.76
N GLY A 188 -5.58 10.56 1.96
CA GLY A 188 -4.35 11.24 2.36
C GLY A 188 -4.64 12.64 2.92
N GLY A 189 -4.10 12.95 4.11
CA GLY A 189 -4.31 14.22 4.81
C GLY A 189 -5.51 14.26 5.76
N LEU A 190 -6.32 13.19 5.83
CA LEU A 190 -7.48 13.06 6.72
C LEU A 190 -7.14 12.31 8.03
N ASN A 191 -5.92 12.45 8.53
CA ASN A 191 -5.37 11.68 9.64
C ASN A 191 -6.24 11.71 10.89
N ASP A 192 -6.92 12.82 11.15
CA ASP A 192 -7.75 12.97 12.36
C ASP A 192 -8.98 12.07 12.37
N VAL A 193 -9.55 11.79 11.19
CA VAL A 193 -10.75 10.96 11.05
C VAL A 193 -10.45 9.51 10.66
N THR A 194 -9.18 9.18 10.35
CA THR A 194 -8.72 7.82 9.99
C THR A 194 -7.90 7.14 11.08
N ARG A 195 -7.92 7.65 12.31
CA ARG A 195 -7.12 7.13 13.44
C ARG A 195 -7.63 5.83 14.03
N GLN A 196 -8.94 5.60 13.95
CA GLN A 196 -9.58 4.40 14.48
C GLN A 196 -9.30 3.24 13.51
N GLN A 197 -8.39 2.34 13.89
CA GLN A 197 -7.95 1.25 13.03
C GLN A 197 -8.00 -0.07 13.80
N GLU A 198 -8.47 -1.10 13.13
CA GLU A 198 -8.38 -2.49 13.52
C GLU A 198 -7.36 -3.18 12.60
N THR A 199 -6.31 -3.76 13.17
CA THR A 199 -5.22 -4.36 12.40
C THR A 199 -5.06 -5.83 12.77
N SER A 200 -4.97 -6.70 11.76
CA SER A 200 -4.69 -8.12 11.88
C SER A 200 -3.50 -8.48 10.98
N GLN A 201 -2.68 -9.43 11.39
CA GLN A 201 -1.54 -9.95 10.64
C GLN A 201 -1.70 -11.44 10.40
N SER A 202 -1.23 -11.92 9.24
CA SER A 202 -1.11 -13.36 8.95
C SER A 202 -2.37 -14.19 9.22
N PHE A 203 -3.51 -13.72 8.75
CA PHE A 203 -4.79 -14.41 8.93
C PHE A 203 -5.32 -14.50 10.37
N GLU A 204 -4.75 -13.78 11.33
CA GLU A 204 -5.41 -13.62 12.64
C GLU A 204 -6.86 -13.17 12.46
N PRO A 205 -7.79 -13.58 13.34
CA PRO A 205 -9.18 -13.16 13.24
C PRO A 205 -9.35 -11.65 13.26
N ILE A 206 -10.18 -11.15 12.36
CA ILE A 206 -10.63 -9.76 12.29
C ILE A 206 -12.14 -9.74 12.07
N VAL A 207 -12.85 -8.82 12.72
CA VAL A 207 -14.33 -8.78 12.66
C VAL A 207 -14.83 -8.32 11.28
N SER A 208 -14.05 -7.51 10.59
CA SER A 208 -14.43 -6.90 9.31
C SER A 208 -14.15 -7.76 8.07
N GLY A 209 -13.41 -8.91 8.20
CA GLY A 209 -13.00 -9.70 7.04
C GLY A 209 -12.46 -11.09 7.37
N PHE A 210 -12.06 -11.83 6.34
CA PHE A 210 -11.38 -13.11 6.51
C PHE A 210 -9.91 -12.92 6.91
N GLY A 211 -9.28 -11.82 6.46
CA GLY A 211 -7.84 -11.58 6.60
C GLY A 211 -7.05 -12.11 5.40
N VAL A 212 -5.81 -11.63 5.29
CA VAL A 212 -4.86 -11.97 4.21
C VAL A 212 -3.50 -12.39 4.79
N VAL A 213 -2.61 -12.90 3.93
CA VAL A 213 -1.27 -13.36 4.35
C VAL A 213 -0.39 -12.23 4.90
N GLY A 214 -0.57 -11.01 4.42
CA GLY A 214 0.09 -9.81 4.91
C GLY A 214 -0.63 -9.19 6.10
N VAL A 215 -0.88 -7.91 6.02
CA VAL A 215 -1.59 -7.13 7.04
C VAL A 215 -2.98 -6.74 6.51
N THR A 216 -4.03 -7.02 7.28
CA THR A 216 -5.36 -6.46 7.08
C THR A 216 -5.54 -5.29 8.03
N ASN A 217 -5.92 -4.13 7.49
CA ASN A 217 -6.16 -2.93 8.28
C ASN A 217 -7.52 -2.34 7.92
N ASN A 218 -8.42 -2.24 8.89
CA ASN A 218 -9.74 -1.64 8.72
C ASN A 218 -9.80 -0.29 9.44
N VAL A 219 -9.97 0.78 8.66
CA VAL A 219 -10.17 2.14 9.18
C VAL A 219 -11.65 2.37 9.44
N THR A 220 -12.00 2.77 10.66
CA THR A 220 -13.37 3.13 11.03
C THR A 220 -13.50 4.65 11.13
N THR A 221 -14.45 5.23 10.37
CA THR A 221 -14.67 6.68 10.30
C THR A 221 -16.05 7.08 10.83
N ARG A 222 -16.58 6.32 11.76
CA ARG A 222 -17.89 6.50 12.38
C ARG A 222 -17.94 7.77 13.23
N PRO A 223 -18.83 8.76 12.94
CA PRO A 223 -18.85 10.05 13.63
C PRO A 223 -19.05 9.98 15.15
N SER A 224 -19.86 9.02 15.65
CA SER A 224 -20.09 8.86 17.09
C SER A 224 -18.86 8.40 17.88
N MET A 225 -17.84 7.86 17.20
CA MET A 225 -16.59 7.43 17.84
C MET A 225 -15.60 8.58 18.09
N PHE A 226 -15.85 9.75 17.49
CA PHE A 226 -15.05 10.94 17.75
C PHE A 226 -15.59 11.68 18.96
N GLY A 227 -14.72 11.99 19.93
CA GLY A 227 -15.05 12.89 21.03
C GLY A 227 -15.33 14.31 20.55
N ALA A 228 -16.16 15.06 21.30
CA ALA A 228 -16.43 16.48 20.99
C ALA A 228 -15.09 17.26 20.99
N GLN A 229 -14.74 17.88 19.87
CA GLN A 229 -13.47 18.59 19.72
C GLN A 229 -13.46 19.54 18.53
N HIS A 230 -12.65 20.56 18.65
CA HIS A 230 -12.10 21.34 17.55
C HIS A 230 -10.60 21.10 17.51
N ARG A 231 -10.06 20.84 16.35
CA ARG A 231 -8.63 20.59 16.17
C ARG A 231 -8.10 21.37 14.98
N LEU A 232 -7.13 22.23 15.23
CA LEU A 232 -6.39 22.99 14.23
C LEU A 232 -4.97 22.44 14.17
N THR A 233 -4.50 22.08 13.00
CA THR A 233 -3.15 21.51 12.80
C THR A 233 -2.42 22.28 11.72
N TYR A 234 -1.19 22.67 12.01
CA TYR A 234 -0.23 23.16 11.04
C TYR A 234 0.98 22.25 11.02
N SER A 235 1.46 21.88 9.83
CA SER A 235 2.67 21.07 9.67
C SER A 235 3.58 21.69 8.61
N ASN A 236 4.89 21.54 8.84
CA ASN A 236 5.93 21.99 7.91
C ASN A 236 6.98 20.88 7.73
N SER A 237 7.43 20.66 6.49
CA SER A 237 8.42 19.64 6.18
C SER A 237 9.24 19.97 4.93
N ASN A 238 10.39 19.32 4.76
CA ASN A 238 11.18 19.36 3.53
C ASN A 238 11.01 18.10 2.65
N LEU A 239 9.92 17.36 2.86
CA LEU A 239 9.54 16.20 2.05
C LEU A 239 8.72 16.62 0.82
N THR A 240 7.71 15.87 0.48
CA THR A 240 6.89 16.05 -0.74
C THR A 240 6.09 17.35 -0.70
N TYR A 241 5.54 17.75 0.46
CA TYR A 241 4.90 19.06 0.67
C TYR A 241 5.66 19.84 1.72
N SER A 242 5.59 21.18 1.62
CA SER A 242 6.24 22.08 2.58
C SER A 242 5.32 22.49 3.71
N ASN A 243 4.03 22.66 3.42
CA ASN A 243 3.06 23.16 4.40
C ASN A 243 1.76 22.35 4.33
N ARG A 244 1.21 22.08 5.49
CA ARG A 244 -0.13 21.51 5.66
C ARG A 244 -0.90 22.31 6.69
N PHE A 245 -2.16 22.60 6.35
CA PHE A 245 -3.15 23.17 7.26
C PHE A 245 -4.32 22.19 7.33
N ALA A 246 -4.78 21.89 8.53
CA ALA A 246 -5.93 21.03 8.72
C ALA A 246 -6.83 21.56 9.83
N TYR A 247 -8.14 21.41 9.65
CA TYR A 247 -9.14 21.67 10.67
C TYR A 247 -10.10 20.49 10.74
N THR A 248 -10.34 20.01 11.96
CA THR A 248 -11.29 18.94 12.24
C THR A 248 -12.23 19.35 13.34
N TYR A 249 -13.51 19.15 13.09
CA TYR A 249 -14.60 19.32 14.04
C TYR A 249 -15.30 18.00 14.28
N ALA A 250 -15.62 17.69 15.53
CA ALA A 250 -16.51 16.61 15.90
C ALA A 250 -17.44 17.09 17.04
N SER A 251 -18.73 16.78 16.91
CA SER A 251 -19.71 17.16 17.93
C SER A 251 -19.73 16.23 19.15
N GLY A 252 -19.13 15.03 19.00
CA GLY A 252 -19.42 13.91 19.89
C GLY A 252 -20.87 13.42 19.74
N GLU A 253 -21.24 12.42 20.51
CA GLU A 253 -22.63 11.96 20.59
C GLU A 253 -23.48 12.98 21.37
N ARG A 254 -24.46 13.58 20.72
CA ARG A 254 -25.37 14.56 21.29
C ARG A 254 -26.53 13.86 22.00
N LYS A 255 -27.19 14.57 22.92
CA LYS A 255 -28.36 14.06 23.68
C LYS A 255 -29.52 13.63 22.78
N ASP A 256 -29.66 14.25 21.62
CA ASP A 256 -30.66 13.93 20.60
C ASP A 256 -30.28 12.75 19.70
N GLY A 257 -29.15 12.06 19.97
CA GLY A 257 -28.64 10.93 19.26
C GLY A 257 -27.99 11.26 17.92
N TRP A 258 -27.72 12.54 17.59
CA TRP A 258 -26.96 12.94 16.43
C TRP A 258 -25.46 13.05 16.74
N SER A 259 -24.64 12.68 15.79
CA SER A 259 -23.18 12.90 15.80
C SER A 259 -22.74 13.46 14.46
N PHE A 260 -21.92 14.50 14.49
CA PHE A 260 -21.38 15.16 13.29
C PHE A 260 -19.86 15.19 13.34
N ALA A 261 -19.23 14.95 12.22
CA ALA A 261 -17.79 15.13 12.08
C ALA A 261 -17.45 15.74 10.71
N ALA A 262 -16.53 16.68 10.68
CA ALA A 262 -16.04 17.30 9.45
C ALA A 262 -14.54 17.53 9.57
N SER A 263 -13.81 17.29 8.49
CA SER A 263 -12.36 17.56 8.41
C SER A 263 -12.01 18.11 7.03
N VAL A 264 -11.16 19.13 7.02
CA VAL A 264 -10.59 19.68 5.79
C VAL A 264 -9.09 19.86 5.97
N ALA A 265 -8.32 19.50 4.96
CA ALA A 265 -6.88 19.74 4.97
C ALA A 265 -6.39 20.25 3.62
N ARG A 266 -5.35 21.10 3.67
CA ARG A 266 -4.65 21.63 2.51
C ARG A 266 -3.17 21.31 2.64
N ARG A 267 -2.60 20.65 1.63
CA ARG A 267 -1.17 20.34 1.56
C ARG A 267 -0.57 20.99 0.32
N ILE A 268 0.48 21.77 0.51
CA ILE A 268 1.10 22.57 -0.55
C ILE A 268 2.62 22.40 -0.47
N GLY A 269 3.25 22.15 -1.62
CA GLY A 269 4.69 22.18 -1.79
C GLY A 269 5.03 22.51 -3.24
N ASN A 270 5.87 23.50 -3.44
CA ASN A 270 6.32 23.90 -4.79
C ASN A 270 7.54 23.11 -5.29
N GLY A 271 8.01 22.12 -4.52
CA GLY A 271 9.19 21.32 -4.83
C GLY A 271 10.53 22.08 -4.67
N GLN A 272 10.52 23.30 -4.15
CA GLN A 272 11.73 24.09 -3.97
C GLN A 272 12.61 23.58 -2.84
N TYR A 273 11.99 23.10 -1.77
CA TYR A 273 12.66 22.54 -0.58
C TYR A 273 12.76 21.02 -0.60
N SER A 274 12.19 20.36 -1.63
CA SER A 274 12.32 18.93 -1.82
C SER A 274 13.73 18.58 -2.29
N TYR A 275 14.23 17.41 -1.89
CA TYR A 275 15.50 16.86 -2.38
C TYR A 275 15.51 16.71 -3.90
N VAL A 276 14.36 16.32 -4.48
CA VAL A 276 14.19 16.11 -5.91
C VAL A 276 13.41 17.26 -6.52
N ARG A 277 14.04 18.00 -7.41
CA ARG A 277 13.40 19.12 -8.11
C ARG A 277 12.22 18.67 -8.95
N GLY A 278 11.19 19.52 -9.03
CA GLY A 278 9.99 19.26 -9.82
C GLY A 278 8.99 18.30 -9.18
N GLN A 279 9.26 17.84 -7.97
CA GLN A 279 8.27 17.16 -7.13
C GLN A 279 7.44 18.19 -6.36
N TYR A 280 6.56 18.91 -7.04
CA TYR A 280 5.58 19.76 -6.36
C TYR A 280 4.37 18.93 -5.91
N TYR A 281 3.65 19.47 -4.94
CA TYR A 281 2.47 18.84 -4.35
C TYR A 281 1.37 19.87 -4.10
N ASP A 282 0.19 19.58 -4.58
CA ASP A 282 -1.00 20.42 -4.45
C ASP A 282 -2.20 19.52 -4.17
N ALA A 283 -2.66 19.50 -2.92
CA ALA A 283 -3.74 18.61 -2.53
C ALA A 283 -4.70 19.27 -1.53
N TRP A 284 -5.96 18.98 -1.70
CA TRP A 284 -7.01 19.16 -0.71
C TRP A 284 -7.41 17.80 -0.14
N SER A 285 -8.04 17.81 1.01
CA SER A 285 -8.70 16.62 1.56
C SER A 285 -9.91 17.08 2.32
N TYR A 286 -11.01 16.34 2.22
CA TYR A 286 -12.25 16.66 2.91
C TYR A 286 -12.93 15.39 3.41
N PHE A 287 -13.57 15.51 4.56
CA PHE A 287 -14.41 14.50 5.18
C PHE A 287 -15.65 15.16 5.76
N LEU A 288 -16.79 14.57 5.54
CA LEU A 288 -18.07 14.92 6.15
C LEU A 288 -18.72 13.63 6.65
N GLY A 289 -19.16 13.61 7.88
CA GLY A 289 -19.84 12.46 8.48
C GLY A 289 -21.01 12.90 9.36
N VAL A 290 -22.11 12.19 9.22
CA VAL A 290 -23.33 12.36 10.01
C VAL A 290 -23.78 11.00 10.48
N GLU A 291 -24.07 10.85 11.75
CA GLU A 291 -24.63 9.63 12.31
C GLU A 291 -25.84 9.95 13.17
N LYS A 292 -26.85 9.11 13.06
CA LYS A 292 -28.05 9.15 13.89
C LYS A 292 -28.21 7.82 14.62
N LYS A 293 -28.21 7.88 15.93
CA LYS A 293 -28.68 6.79 16.77
C LYS A 293 -30.21 6.76 16.68
N LEU A 294 -30.78 5.75 16.04
CA LEU A 294 -32.22 5.60 15.81
C LEU A 294 -32.91 5.15 17.09
N ASP A 295 -32.28 4.17 17.76
CA ASP A 295 -32.70 3.62 19.05
C ASP A 295 -31.46 3.05 19.80
N GLU A 296 -31.68 2.28 20.88
CA GLU A 296 -30.57 1.70 21.65
C GLU A 296 -29.79 0.63 20.91
N MET A 297 -30.38 0.03 19.88
CA MET A 297 -29.77 -1.08 19.10
C MET A 297 -29.26 -0.63 17.73
N ASN A 298 -29.82 0.45 17.16
CA ASN A 298 -29.61 0.79 15.76
C ASN A 298 -29.01 2.19 15.60
N SER A 299 -27.98 2.30 14.76
CA SER A 299 -27.43 3.57 14.30
C SER A 299 -27.24 3.56 12.79
N LEU A 300 -27.46 4.70 12.16
CA LEU A 300 -27.25 4.92 10.72
C LEU A 300 -26.23 6.04 10.53
N SER A 301 -25.18 5.76 9.75
CA SER A 301 -24.09 6.70 9.47
C SER A 301 -23.94 6.93 7.97
N LEU A 302 -23.85 8.19 7.57
CA LEU A 302 -23.51 8.61 6.21
C LEU A 302 -22.20 9.38 6.25
N ILE A 303 -21.24 8.96 5.44
CA ILE A 303 -19.96 9.66 5.28
C ILE A 303 -19.68 9.96 3.81
N ALA A 304 -18.96 11.05 3.58
CA ALA A 304 -18.38 11.40 2.28
C ALA A 304 -16.96 11.91 2.49
N LEU A 305 -16.02 11.43 1.67
CA LEU A 305 -14.62 11.86 1.75
C LEU A 305 -13.95 11.86 0.38
N GLY A 306 -12.85 12.61 0.28
CA GLY A 306 -12.01 12.63 -0.90
C GLY A 306 -10.74 13.43 -0.67
N ALA A 307 -9.72 13.15 -1.50
CA ALA A 307 -8.42 13.80 -1.42
C ALA A 307 -7.88 14.18 -2.81
N PRO A 308 -8.49 15.20 -3.49
CA PRO A 308 -7.98 15.66 -4.77
C PRO A 308 -6.51 16.07 -4.65
N THR A 309 -5.68 15.48 -5.51
CA THR A 309 -4.23 15.66 -5.49
C THR A 309 -3.69 15.89 -6.89
N ARG A 310 -2.77 16.85 -7.02
CA ARG A 310 -1.93 17.07 -8.19
C ARG A 310 -0.47 17.12 -7.73
N ARG A 311 0.38 16.29 -8.34
CA ARG A 311 1.80 16.25 -7.98
C ARG A 311 2.71 16.00 -9.17
N GLY A 312 3.92 16.56 -9.13
CA GLY A 312 5.00 16.22 -10.05
C GLY A 312 5.71 14.95 -9.60
N VAL A 313 6.05 14.10 -10.55
CA VAL A 313 6.67 12.78 -10.31
C VAL A 313 8.14 12.81 -10.74
N ALA A 314 9.02 12.18 -9.96
CA ALA A 314 10.39 11.90 -10.33
C ALA A 314 10.53 10.44 -10.76
N SER A 315 11.46 10.17 -11.67
CA SER A 315 11.83 8.81 -12.07
C SER A 315 13.26 8.48 -11.63
N ALA A 316 13.49 7.22 -11.28
CA ALA A 316 14.83 6.70 -11.04
C ALA A 316 15.66 6.73 -12.36
N THR A 317 16.96 6.89 -12.23
CA THR A 317 17.89 6.86 -13.36
C THR A 317 19.14 6.02 -13.05
N THR A 318 20.06 5.89 -13.99
CA THR A 318 21.28 5.10 -13.81
C THR A 318 22.33 5.86 -12.98
N GLN A 319 23.27 5.13 -12.38
CA GLN A 319 24.36 5.73 -11.62
C GLN A 319 25.20 6.68 -12.50
N GLU A 320 25.44 6.32 -13.77
CA GLU A 320 26.14 7.20 -14.73
C GLU A 320 25.49 8.59 -14.79
N VAL A 321 24.17 8.68 -14.88
CA VAL A 321 23.45 9.96 -14.92
C VAL A 321 23.60 10.73 -13.61
N TYR A 322 23.52 10.04 -12.46
CA TYR A 322 23.73 10.68 -11.16
C TYR A 322 25.14 11.27 -11.03
N ASP A 323 26.15 10.54 -11.51
CA ASP A 323 27.55 10.96 -11.48
C ASP A 323 27.78 12.18 -12.40
N LEU A 324 27.21 12.15 -13.62
CA LEU A 324 27.28 13.27 -14.56
C LEU A 324 26.64 14.56 -14.02
N VAL A 325 25.55 14.43 -13.25
CA VAL A 325 24.86 15.57 -12.63
C VAL A 325 25.49 15.95 -11.29
N GLY A 326 26.25 15.05 -10.66
CA GLY A 326 26.81 15.21 -9.31
C GLY A 326 25.78 15.14 -8.19
N SER A 327 24.66 14.43 -8.41
CA SER A 327 23.58 14.32 -7.41
C SER A 327 22.72 13.06 -7.61
N ASN A 328 22.51 12.30 -6.53
CA ASN A 328 21.61 11.14 -6.50
C ASN A 328 20.10 11.53 -6.50
N PHE A 329 19.77 12.81 -6.62
CA PHE A 329 18.40 13.33 -6.57
C PHE A 329 18.00 14.04 -7.87
N TYR A 330 18.60 13.65 -8.98
CA TYR A 330 18.25 14.15 -10.30
C TYR A 330 16.87 13.62 -10.72
N ASN A 331 16.10 14.48 -11.42
CA ASN A 331 14.81 14.11 -12.02
C ASN A 331 14.86 14.29 -13.54
N PRO A 332 14.79 13.21 -14.34
CA PRO A 332 14.81 13.29 -15.80
C PRO A 332 13.53 13.84 -16.42
N ASN A 333 12.47 13.95 -15.64
CA ASN A 333 11.13 14.35 -16.14
C ASN A 333 10.95 15.88 -16.22
N ILE A 334 11.92 16.67 -15.84
CA ILE A 334 11.77 18.13 -15.74
C ILE A 334 12.64 18.88 -16.76
N GLY A 335 12.23 20.09 -17.04
CA GLY A 335 13.00 21.06 -17.81
C GLY A 335 12.52 22.48 -17.54
N ARG A 336 13.27 23.48 -17.99
CA ARG A 336 12.83 24.89 -17.87
C ARG A 336 11.99 25.29 -19.06
N GLN A 337 10.88 26.01 -18.81
CA GLN A 337 10.06 26.67 -19.80
C GLN A 337 9.71 28.07 -19.29
N GLY A 338 10.11 29.09 -20.05
CA GLY A 338 9.90 30.48 -19.61
C GLY A 338 10.52 30.80 -18.25
N GLY A 339 11.67 30.21 -17.92
CA GLY A 339 12.38 30.38 -16.65
C GLY A 339 11.83 29.55 -15.47
N LYS A 340 10.68 28.88 -15.60
CA LYS A 340 10.07 28.05 -14.55
C LYS A 340 10.31 26.57 -14.82
N TRP A 341 10.40 25.76 -13.75
CA TRP A 341 10.46 24.32 -13.86
C TRP A 341 9.10 23.76 -14.29
N ARG A 342 9.08 22.98 -15.36
CA ARG A 342 7.95 22.19 -15.82
C ARG A 342 8.29 20.69 -15.72
N ASN A 343 7.36 19.90 -15.20
CA ASN A 343 7.47 18.46 -15.15
C ASN A 343 6.60 17.84 -16.23
N ALA A 344 7.14 16.90 -17.00
CA ALA A 344 6.41 16.15 -18.01
C ALA A 344 5.52 15.06 -17.40
N ARG A 345 5.85 14.64 -16.18
CA ARG A 345 5.12 13.61 -15.44
C ARG A 345 4.40 14.21 -14.24
N GLU A 346 3.12 14.38 -14.39
CA GLU A 346 2.21 14.80 -13.32
C GLU A 346 1.22 13.67 -13.03
N ARG A 347 0.90 13.48 -11.76
CA ARG A 347 -0.23 12.65 -11.35
C ARG A 347 -1.34 13.53 -10.81
N ARG A 348 -2.57 13.24 -11.25
CA ARG A 348 -3.79 13.93 -10.84
C ARG A 348 -4.82 12.88 -10.47
N ASN A 349 -5.29 12.90 -9.25
CA ASN A 349 -6.32 11.99 -8.79
C ASN A 349 -7.37 12.70 -7.94
N HIS A 350 -8.61 12.33 -8.14
CA HIS A 350 -9.73 12.67 -7.28
C HIS A 350 -10.80 11.59 -7.40
N GLU A 351 -10.88 10.74 -6.41
CA GLU A 351 -11.82 9.63 -6.34
C GLU A 351 -12.63 9.72 -5.04
N PRO A 352 -13.72 10.52 -5.01
CA PRO A 352 -14.64 10.60 -3.87
C PRO A 352 -15.23 9.25 -3.49
N ILE A 353 -15.42 9.06 -2.19
CA ILE A 353 -16.08 7.90 -1.60
C ILE A 353 -17.26 8.38 -0.78
N VAL A 354 -18.44 7.77 -0.99
CA VAL A 354 -19.64 7.97 -0.19
C VAL A 354 -20.04 6.62 0.40
N GLN A 355 -20.26 6.57 1.71
CA GLN A 355 -20.67 5.33 2.37
C GLN A 355 -21.88 5.57 3.26
N LEU A 356 -22.83 4.63 3.20
CA LEU A 356 -23.99 4.54 4.11
C LEU A 356 -23.81 3.26 4.93
N SER A 357 -23.72 3.40 6.24
CA SER A 357 -23.50 2.28 7.15
C SER A 357 -24.61 2.16 8.18
N HIS A 358 -25.12 0.96 8.40
CA HIS A 358 -26.02 0.60 9.47
C HIS A 358 -25.29 -0.26 10.49
N TYR A 359 -25.37 0.13 11.75
CA TYR A 359 -24.81 -0.57 12.89
C TYR A 359 -25.94 -1.07 13.78
N PHE A 360 -26.00 -2.38 13.93
CA PHE A 360 -26.92 -3.04 14.86
C PHE A 360 -26.14 -3.66 16.01
N SER A 361 -26.61 -3.46 17.23
CA SER A 361 -26.11 -4.14 18.43
C SER A 361 -27.30 -4.49 19.31
N ASN A 362 -27.51 -5.78 19.61
CA ASN A 362 -28.58 -6.15 20.52
C ASN A 362 -28.36 -5.58 21.94
N LEU A 363 -29.40 -5.52 22.75
CA LEU A 363 -29.31 -4.93 24.10
C LEU A 363 -28.26 -5.58 25.00
N GLU A 364 -28.06 -6.89 24.84
CA GLU A 364 -27.06 -7.65 25.57
C GLU A 364 -25.63 -7.48 25.00
N LYS A 365 -25.50 -6.81 23.84
CA LYS A 365 -24.24 -6.64 23.10
C LYS A 365 -23.53 -7.95 22.74
N THR A 366 -24.28 -9.03 22.66
CA THR A 366 -23.79 -10.35 22.25
C THR A 366 -23.83 -10.54 20.73
N LEU A 367 -24.62 -9.74 20.02
CA LEU A 367 -24.70 -9.75 18.55
C LEU A 367 -24.51 -8.32 18.04
N ASN A 368 -23.49 -8.13 17.20
CA ASN A 368 -23.25 -6.88 16.49
C ASN A 368 -23.22 -7.16 15.00
N ILE A 369 -23.93 -6.37 14.21
CA ILE A 369 -23.97 -6.47 12.75
C ILE A 369 -23.66 -5.10 12.17
N ASN A 370 -22.68 -5.05 11.28
CA ASN A 370 -22.33 -3.84 10.55
C ASN A 370 -22.59 -4.09 9.06
N THR A 371 -23.36 -3.22 8.44
CA THR A 371 -23.66 -3.28 7.00
C THR A 371 -23.31 -1.93 6.37
N THR A 372 -22.44 -1.94 5.36
CA THR A 372 -21.98 -0.74 4.67
C THR A 372 -22.23 -0.85 3.18
N PHE A 373 -22.83 0.16 2.58
CA PHE A 373 -22.89 0.41 1.14
C PHE A 373 -21.89 1.51 0.80
N SER A 374 -21.12 1.34 -0.28
CA SER A 374 -20.09 2.28 -0.70
C SER A 374 -20.19 2.55 -2.19
N TYR A 375 -20.04 3.80 -2.57
CA TYR A 375 -19.88 4.21 -3.95
C TYR A 375 -18.63 5.07 -4.08
N ARG A 376 -17.66 4.60 -4.88
CA ARG A 376 -16.44 5.32 -5.24
C ARG A 376 -16.49 5.66 -6.72
N PHE A 377 -16.17 6.90 -7.05
CA PHE A 377 -16.15 7.37 -8.44
C PHE A 377 -15.10 8.46 -8.61
N GLY A 378 -14.59 8.66 -9.81
CA GLY A 378 -13.70 9.77 -10.04
C GLY A 378 -12.66 9.54 -11.12
N LYS A 379 -11.70 10.46 -11.16
CA LYS A 379 -10.65 10.53 -12.17
C LYS A 379 -9.29 10.28 -11.56
N ASN A 380 -8.50 9.46 -12.24
CA ASN A 380 -7.10 9.25 -11.95
C ASN A 380 -6.32 9.31 -13.26
N ALA A 381 -5.40 10.27 -13.38
CA ALA A 381 -4.65 10.48 -14.59
C ALA A 381 -3.18 10.74 -14.29
N TYR A 382 -2.31 10.29 -15.18
CA TYR A 382 -0.91 10.70 -15.17
C TYR A 382 -0.48 11.16 -16.56
N SER A 383 0.35 12.22 -16.61
CA SER A 383 0.87 12.76 -17.86
C SER A 383 2.17 12.06 -18.26
N SER A 384 2.43 12.03 -19.57
CA SER A 384 3.66 11.48 -20.14
C SER A 384 4.00 12.19 -21.44
N LEU A 385 5.28 12.33 -21.75
CA LEU A 385 5.72 12.71 -23.09
C LEU A 385 5.38 11.59 -24.07
N ASN A 386 4.80 11.98 -25.20
CA ASN A 386 4.57 11.13 -26.35
C ASN A 386 5.18 11.79 -27.59
N TRP A 387 5.78 10.98 -28.46
CA TRP A 387 6.43 11.46 -29.69
C TRP A 387 6.32 10.44 -30.81
N TYR A 388 6.36 10.95 -32.03
CA TYR A 388 6.32 10.14 -33.24
C TYR A 388 7.13 10.78 -34.37
N ASN A 389 7.96 9.99 -35.07
CA ASN A 389 8.86 10.44 -36.12
C ASN A 389 9.78 11.61 -35.71
N ALA A 390 10.24 11.57 -34.46
CA ALA A 390 11.10 12.57 -33.87
C ALA A 390 12.07 11.92 -32.86
N PRO A 391 13.22 12.53 -32.57
CA PRO A 391 14.16 12.03 -31.57
C PRO A 391 13.51 11.91 -30.18
N ASP A 392 14.01 10.96 -29.37
CA ASP A 392 13.54 10.78 -27.99
C ASP A 392 13.77 12.07 -27.19
N PRO A 393 12.72 12.69 -26.60
CA PRO A 393 12.84 13.96 -25.89
C PRO A 393 13.35 13.82 -24.45
N ARG A 394 13.54 12.59 -23.95
CA ARG A 394 13.99 12.33 -22.57
C ARG A 394 15.47 12.60 -22.44
N ALA A 395 15.85 13.38 -21.48
CA ALA A 395 17.26 13.74 -21.29
C ALA A 395 18.13 12.52 -20.96
N ASP A 396 17.62 11.57 -20.14
CA ASP A 396 18.33 10.35 -19.75
C ASP A 396 18.17 9.18 -20.76
N TYR A 397 17.81 9.50 -22.01
CA TYR A 397 17.77 8.47 -23.05
C TYR A 397 19.19 7.96 -23.35
N TYR A 398 19.35 6.64 -23.34
CA TYR A 398 20.68 6.00 -23.37
C TYR A 398 21.60 6.44 -24.52
N ARG A 399 21.05 6.87 -25.67
CA ARG A 399 21.85 7.37 -26.81
C ARG A 399 22.47 8.73 -26.58
N TYR A 400 22.10 9.44 -25.52
CA TYR A 400 22.65 10.73 -25.13
C TYR A 400 23.64 10.61 -23.96
N LEU A 401 23.99 9.39 -23.57
CA LEU A 401 24.94 9.10 -22.49
C LEU A 401 26.32 8.73 -23.04
N PRO A 402 27.40 9.08 -22.36
CA PRO A 402 28.76 8.68 -22.74
C PRO A 402 28.91 7.17 -22.96
N SER A 403 28.28 6.37 -22.11
CA SER A 403 28.32 4.89 -22.21
C SER A 403 27.78 4.35 -23.53
N TYR A 404 26.91 5.09 -24.22
CA TYR A 404 26.41 4.68 -25.55
C TYR A 404 27.54 4.55 -26.59
N PHE A 405 28.52 5.45 -26.55
CA PHE A 405 29.64 5.51 -27.48
C PHE A 405 30.79 4.59 -27.09
N THR A 406 30.79 4.07 -25.88
CA THR A 406 31.81 3.17 -25.34
C THR A 406 31.26 1.79 -25.05
N ARG A 407 30.90 1.52 -23.80
CA ARG A 407 30.47 0.19 -23.31
C ARG A 407 29.26 -0.38 -24.06
N MET A 408 28.33 0.44 -24.50
CA MET A 408 27.12 0.00 -25.22
C MET A 408 27.30 -0.05 -26.73
N ALA A 409 28.43 0.40 -27.30
CA ALA A 409 28.75 0.32 -28.70
C ALA A 409 29.27 -1.08 -29.07
N ASP A 410 29.19 -1.43 -30.37
CA ASP A 410 29.93 -2.57 -30.88
C ASP A 410 31.43 -2.35 -30.64
N PRO A 411 32.24 -3.38 -30.29
CA PRO A 411 33.65 -3.20 -29.96
C PRO A 411 34.45 -2.45 -31.03
N ASN A 412 34.13 -2.67 -32.31
CA ASN A 412 34.81 -2.02 -33.45
C ASN A 412 34.23 -0.63 -33.79
N SER A 413 33.21 -0.18 -33.08
CA SER A 413 32.50 1.12 -33.29
C SER A 413 32.56 2.01 -32.08
N GLN A 414 33.45 1.75 -31.14
CA GLN A 414 33.61 2.61 -29.94
C GLN A 414 34.26 3.94 -30.36
N ASP A 415 33.69 5.02 -29.77
CA ASP A 415 34.15 6.39 -30.02
C ASP A 415 34.34 7.11 -28.69
N GLY A 416 35.57 7.14 -28.20
CA GLY A 416 35.95 7.78 -26.95
C GLY A 416 35.85 9.32 -27.00
N ASP A 417 36.09 9.92 -28.15
CA ASP A 417 36.02 11.36 -28.35
C ASP A 417 34.55 11.84 -28.27
N ALA A 418 33.63 11.12 -28.93
CA ALA A 418 32.20 11.37 -28.80
C ALA A 418 31.73 11.20 -27.36
N ALA A 419 32.18 10.16 -26.65
CA ALA A 419 31.85 9.97 -25.23
C ALA A 419 32.31 11.14 -24.37
N ALA A 420 33.53 11.64 -24.57
CA ALA A 420 34.08 12.79 -23.83
C ALA A 420 33.29 14.09 -24.11
N ILE A 421 32.89 14.31 -25.38
CA ILE A 421 32.05 15.47 -25.74
C ILE A 421 30.69 15.43 -25.02
N TYR A 422 30.01 14.26 -25.03
CA TYR A 422 28.73 14.11 -24.34
C TYR A 422 28.87 14.24 -22.83
N GLU A 423 29.97 13.75 -22.24
CA GLU A 423 30.27 13.93 -20.82
C GLU A 423 30.40 15.42 -20.45
N GLU A 424 31.13 16.20 -21.25
CA GLU A 424 31.27 17.63 -21.04
C GLU A 424 29.93 18.38 -21.23
N LEU A 425 29.16 18.03 -22.26
CA LEU A 425 27.82 18.60 -22.47
C LEU A 425 26.87 18.33 -21.29
N TRP A 426 26.90 17.11 -20.75
CA TRP A 426 26.11 16.77 -19.57
C TRP A 426 26.49 17.59 -18.33
N LYS A 427 27.79 17.89 -18.17
CA LYS A 427 28.28 18.69 -17.04
C LYS A 427 28.04 20.18 -17.22
N SER A 428 28.07 20.70 -18.43
CA SER A 428 28.04 22.16 -18.70
C SER A 428 26.70 22.68 -19.17
N ASP A 429 25.94 21.95 -20.03
CA ASP A 429 24.70 22.46 -20.63
C ASP A 429 23.40 21.92 -19.94
N PRO A 430 22.64 22.81 -19.29
CA PRO A 430 21.35 22.42 -18.70
C PRO A 430 20.32 21.89 -19.71
N ASN A 431 20.40 22.29 -21.01
CA ASN A 431 19.47 21.82 -22.04
C ASN A 431 19.75 20.35 -22.46
N VAL A 432 20.94 19.87 -22.20
CA VAL A 432 21.28 18.44 -22.36
C VAL A 432 20.81 17.63 -21.15
N ARG A 433 20.99 18.17 -19.94
CA ARG A 433 20.62 17.48 -18.69
C ARG A 433 19.13 17.40 -18.43
N TYR A 434 18.33 18.30 -19.00
CA TYR A 434 16.90 18.43 -18.74
C TYR A 434 16.11 18.45 -20.05
N ILE A 435 14.80 18.20 -19.96
CA ILE A 435 13.90 18.32 -21.13
C ILE A 435 13.99 19.73 -21.68
N ASN A 436 14.39 19.85 -22.94
CA ASN A 436 14.43 21.13 -23.67
C ASN A 436 13.06 21.44 -24.25
N TRP A 437 12.18 22.03 -23.44
CA TRP A 437 10.80 22.38 -23.84
C TRP A 437 10.74 23.31 -25.05
N ASP A 438 11.62 24.32 -25.12
CA ASP A 438 11.62 25.29 -26.21
C ASP A 438 11.91 24.58 -27.54
N ARG A 439 12.82 23.63 -27.55
CA ARG A 439 13.10 22.80 -28.74
C ARG A 439 11.90 21.97 -29.17
N LEU A 440 11.13 21.40 -28.23
CA LEU A 440 9.94 20.62 -28.58
C LEU A 440 8.87 21.51 -29.23
N TYR A 441 8.70 22.73 -28.73
CA TYR A 441 7.80 23.72 -29.33
C TYR A 441 8.24 24.18 -30.72
N GLU A 442 9.55 24.43 -30.93
CA GLU A 442 10.11 24.80 -32.22
C GLU A 442 9.88 23.74 -33.28
N VAL A 443 10.16 22.49 -32.94
CA VAL A 443 9.98 21.35 -33.86
C VAL A 443 8.51 21.23 -34.28
N ASN A 444 7.59 21.30 -33.32
CA ASN A 444 6.17 21.24 -33.66
C ASN A 444 5.70 22.44 -34.52
N ARG A 445 6.12 23.66 -34.18
CA ARG A 445 5.76 24.86 -34.93
C ARG A 445 6.31 24.86 -36.37
N GLY A 446 7.46 24.22 -36.58
CA GLY A 446 8.08 24.05 -37.87
C GLY A 446 7.47 22.92 -38.73
N ASN A 447 6.64 22.04 -38.16
CA ASN A 447 6.08 20.89 -38.85
C ASN A 447 4.73 21.20 -39.52
N LEU A 448 4.74 22.05 -40.53
CA LEU A 448 3.56 22.29 -41.36
C LEU A 448 3.31 21.08 -42.28
N THR A 449 2.16 20.46 -42.12
CA THR A 449 1.83 19.20 -42.81
C THR A 449 0.37 19.22 -43.27
N THR A 450 0.13 18.69 -44.48
CA THR A 450 -1.23 18.35 -44.94
C THR A 450 -1.41 16.85 -44.81
N VAL A 451 -2.35 16.44 -43.94
CA VAL A 451 -2.74 15.04 -43.77
C VAL A 451 -3.84 14.71 -44.76
N LYS A 452 -3.71 13.60 -45.48
CA LYS A 452 -4.72 13.12 -46.42
C LYS A 452 -5.13 11.69 -46.07
N ASP A 453 -6.36 11.32 -46.42
CA ASP A 453 -6.81 9.93 -46.36
C ASP A 453 -6.29 9.10 -47.53
N ALA A 454 -6.60 7.80 -47.53
CA ALA A 454 -6.19 6.87 -48.56
C ALA A 454 -6.77 7.24 -49.96
N SER A 455 -7.86 8.04 -50.02
CA SER A 455 -8.45 8.51 -51.27
C SER A 455 -7.79 9.79 -51.80
N GLY A 456 -6.86 10.39 -51.03
CA GLY A 456 -6.20 11.63 -51.37
C GLY A 456 -6.96 12.91 -50.90
N ARG A 457 -8.12 12.76 -50.20
CA ARG A 457 -8.87 13.87 -49.62
C ARG A 457 -8.10 14.47 -48.45
N THR A 458 -8.00 15.78 -48.41
CA THR A 458 -7.36 16.49 -47.30
C THR A 458 -8.23 16.39 -46.03
N LEU A 459 -7.62 15.85 -44.96
CA LEU A 459 -8.24 15.76 -43.63
C LEU A 459 -7.93 16.99 -42.78
N ALA A 460 -6.68 17.43 -42.77
CA ALA A 460 -6.23 18.62 -42.06
C ALA A 460 -4.97 19.21 -42.70
N THR A 461 -4.84 20.54 -42.62
CA THR A 461 -3.61 21.27 -42.96
C THR A 461 -3.24 22.17 -41.78
N GLY A 462 -2.01 22.11 -41.31
CA GLY A 462 -1.52 22.90 -40.19
C GLY A 462 -0.28 22.27 -39.55
N ARG A 463 0.02 22.69 -38.35
CA ARG A 463 1.16 22.17 -37.55
C ARG A 463 0.78 20.84 -36.91
N LYS A 464 1.24 19.74 -37.49
CA LYS A 464 1.05 18.39 -36.94
C LYS A 464 2.00 18.16 -35.76
N ALA A 465 1.52 17.66 -34.65
CA ALA A 465 2.34 17.36 -33.49
C ALA A 465 3.31 16.20 -33.77
N LEU A 466 4.58 16.41 -33.52
CA LEU A 466 5.62 15.39 -33.40
C LEU A 466 5.91 15.05 -31.94
N TYR A 467 5.73 16.02 -31.05
CA TYR A 467 5.80 15.91 -29.60
C TYR A 467 4.50 16.40 -28.98
N MET A 468 4.05 15.72 -27.94
CA MET A 468 2.92 16.15 -27.13
C MET A 468 3.01 15.62 -25.70
N ILE A 469 2.21 16.16 -24.80
CA ILE A 469 1.91 15.54 -23.51
C ILE A 469 0.58 14.80 -23.68
N GLU A 470 0.60 13.52 -23.37
CA GLU A 470 -0.60 12.70 -23.21
C GLU A 470 -0.98 12.55 -21.76
N ASP A 471 -2.26 12.52 -21.46
CA ASP A 471 -2.82 12.16 -20.17
C ASP A 471 -3.42 10.76 -20.27
N ARG A 472 -2.91 9.84 -19.45
CA ARG A 472 -3.40 8.46 -19.38
C ARG A 472 -4.32 8.34 -18.19
N HIS A 473 -5.56 7.99 -18.47
CA HIS A 473 -6.65 7.91 -17.53
C HIS A 473 -6.93 6.48 -17.09
N THR A 474 -7.24 6.32 -15.80
CA THR A 474 -7.78 5.11 -15.17
C THR A 474 -8.93 5.51 -14.26
N ASP A 475 -10.03 5.97 -14.86
CA ASP A 475 -11.15 6.57 -14.14
C ASP A 475 -12.08 5.49 -13.59
N GLN A 476 -12.25 5.46 -12.28
CA GLN A 476 -12.97 4.40 -11.58
C GLN A 476 -14.42 4.74 -11.25
N ARG A 477 -15.27 3.70 -11.30
CA ARG A 477 -16.62 3.68 -10.72
C ARG A 477 -16.81 2.33 -10.05
N GLU A 478 -16.93 2.34 -8.73
CA GLU A 478 -17.08 1.12 -7.96
C GLU A 478 -18.30 1.23 -7.03
N PHE A 479 -19.17 0.25 -7.11
CA PHE A 479 -20.18 -0.02 -6.10
C PHE A 479 -19.71 -1.19 -5.23
N ALA A 480 -19.83 -1.04 -3.92
CA ALA A 480 -19.48 -2.09 -2.99
C ALA A 480 -20.52 -2.19 -1.86
N TRP A 481 -20.70 -3.39 -1.37
CA TRP A 481 -21.49 -3.69 -0.19
C TRP A 481 -20.76 -4.71 0.67
N ALA A 482 -20.77 -4.51 1.97
CA ALA A 482 -20.25 -5.48 2.92
C ALA A 482 -21.18 -5.57 4.15
N THR A 483 -21.34 -6.76 4.67
CA THR A 483 -21.93 -7.00 5.97
C THR A 483 -21.03 -7.92 6.77
N SER A 484 -20.86 -7.61 8.05
CA SER A 484 -20.16 -8.46 9.00
C SER A 484 -20.96 -8.58 10.28
N ALA A 485 -20.97 -9.76 10.86
CA ALA A 485 -21.62 -10.06 12.12
C ALA A 485 -20.59 -10.61 13.12
N ASN A 486 -20.66 -10.14 14.34
CA ASN A 486 -19.94 -10.72 15.46
C ASN A 486 -20.97 -11.19 16.48
N TRP A 487 -21.00 -12.48 16.75
CA TRP A 487 -21.96 -13.13 17.62
C TRP A 487 -21.26 -13.94 18.72
N LEU A 488 -21.60 -13.66 19.97
CA LEU A 488 -21.15 -14.38 21.16
C LEU A 488 -22.30 -15.22 21.74
N PRO A 489 -22.62 -16.37 21.15
CA PRO A 489 -23.71 -17.21 21.65
C PRO A 489 -23.46 -17.75 23.07
N LYS A 490 -22.18 -17.88 23.41
CA LYS A 490 -21.70 -18.30 24.73
C LYS A 490 -20.38 -17.62 25.06
N SER A 491 -20.04 -17.49 26.33
CA SER A 491 -18.81 -16.84 26.76
C SER A 491 -17.50 -17.52 26.27
N TRP A 492 -17.59 -18.76 25.84
CA TRP A 492 -16.46 -19.52 25.29
C TRP A 492 -16.46 -19.65 23.77
N LEU A 493 -17.48 -19.12 23.08
CA LEU A 493 -17.60 -19.20 21.62
C LEU A 493 -17.94 -17.83 21.05
N GLU A 494 -17.10 -17.34 20.17
CA GLU A 494 -17.31 -16.17 19.33
C GLU A 494 -17.37 -16.61 17.87
N ILE A 495 -18.41 -16.20 17.17
CA ILE A 495 -18.59 -16.45 15.75
C ILE A 495 -18.57 -15.12 15.03
N THR A 496 -17.62 -14.96 14.11
CA THR A 496 -17.59 -13.81 13.20
C THR A 496 -17.83 -14.31 11.77
N GLY A 497 -18.61 -13.57 11.01
CA GLY A 497 -18.84 -13.93 9.62
C GLY A 497 -19.37 -12.77 8.83
N GLY A 498 -19.29 -12.89 7.52
CA GLY A 498 -19.76 -11.82 6.65
C GLY A 498 -19.82 -12.18 5.19
N ALA A 499 -20.33 -11.23 4.44
CA ALA A 499 -20.36 -11.28 2.99
C ALA A 499 -20.02 -9.91 2.43
N ASN A 500 -19.30 -9.89 1.33
CA ASN A 500 -19.02 -8.67 0.60
C ASN A 500 -19.24 -8.86 -0.90
N PHE A 501 -19.57 -7.75 -1.55
CA PHE A 501 -19.70 -7.64 -2.99
C PHE A 501 -19.03 -6.37 -3.46
N ARG A 502 -18.27 -6.45 -4.54
CA ARG A 502 -17.68 -5.30 -5.21
C ARG A 502 -17.88 -5.43 -6.72
N HIS A 503 -18.29 -4.35 -7.36
CA HIS A 503 -18.36 -4.24 -8.80
C HIS A 503 -17.65 -2.97 -9.24
N ASN A 504 -16.54 -3.14 -9.95
CA ASN A 504 -15.68 -2.07 -10.43
C ASN A 504 -15.75 -1.97 -11.96
N ARG A 505 -15.85 -0.75 -12.47
CA ARG A 505 -15.68 -0.39 -13.86
C ARG A 505 -14.62 0.71 -13.96
N THR A 506 -13.49 0.40 -14.58
CA THR A 506 -12.39 1.35 -14.78
C THR A 506 -12.27 1.69 -16.26
N ALA A 507 -12.57 2.94 -16.61
CA ALA A 507 -12.35 3.45 -17.94
C ALA A 507 -10.87 3.79 -18.12
N ASN A 508 -10.23 3.14 -19.08
CA ASN A 508 -8.82 3.30 -19.42
C ASN A 508 -8.73 3.94 -20.81
N TYR A 509 -8.20 5.16 -20.87
CA TYR A 509 -8.08 5.89 -22.15
C TYR A 509 -6.91 6.88 -22.10
N ALA A 510 -6.42 7.27 -23.28
CA ALA A 510 -5.48 8.37 -23.42
C ALA A 510 -6.20 9.63 -23.92
N GLU A 511 -5.77 10.79 -23.42
CA GLU A 511 -6.28 12.12 -23.82
C GLU A 511 -5.10 13.02 -24.22
N VAL A 512 -5.30 13.90 -25.21
CA VAL A 512 -4.30 14.89 -25.60
C VAL A 512 -4.22 15.99 -24.53
N GLY A 513 -3.19 15.97 -23.69
CA GLY A 513 -3.01 16.93 -22.60
C GLY A 513 -2.46 18.29 -23.05
N ASP A 514 -1.39 18.29 -23.89
CA ASP A 514 -0.78 19.50 -24.43
C ASP A 514 -0.12 19.21 -25.79
N LEU A 515 -0.45 20.00 -26.80
CA LEU A 515 0.08 19.87 -28.16
C LEU A 515 1.46 20.50 -28.37
N LEU A 516 2.04 21.13 -27.35
CA LEU A 516 3.37 21.78 -27.40
C LEU A 516 3.54 22.71 -28.65
N GLY A 517 2.52 23.53 -28.95
CA GLY A 517 2.55 24.48 -30.03
C GLY A 517 2.12 23.97 -31.42
N ALA A 518 1.72 22.70 -31.51
CA ALA A 518 1.05 22.15 -32.71
C ALA A 518 -0.45 22.49 -32.70
N ASP A 519 -1.11 22.26 -33.83
CA ASP A 519 -2.56 22.49 -34.00
C ASP A 519 -3.38 21.23 -33.78
N PHE A 520 -2.81 20.04 -34.14
CA PHE A 520 -3.50 18.75 -34.08
C PHE A 520 -2.56 17.56 -34.04
N VAL A 521 -3.12 16.39 -33.70
CA VAL A 521 -2.52 15.05 -33.86
C VAL A 521 -3.37 14.25 -34.87
N TYR A 522 -2.72 13.50 -35.74
CA TYR A 522 -3.37 12.46 -36.53
C TYR A 522 -3.36 11.15 -35.72
N ASP A 523 -4.55 10.68 -35.33
CA ASP A 523 -4.73 9.54 -34.46
C ASP A 523 -4.60 8.21 -35.19
N ILE A 524 -3.37 7.74 -35.31
CA ILE A 524 -3.02 6.47 -35.93
C ILE A 524 -2.12 5.62 -35.00
N ASP A 525 -2.13 4.32 -35.22
CA ASP A 525 -1.18 3.43 -34.59
C ASP A 525 0.19 3.56 -35.31
N LYS A 526 1.10 4.26 -34.65
CA LYS A 526 2.42 4.62 -35.18
C LYS A 526 3.31 3.42 -35.48
N PHE A 527 3.13 2.31 -34.77
CA PHE A 527 3.89 1.09 -34.98
C PHE A 527 3.31 0.31 -36.16
N ALA A 528 1.97 0.27 -36.29
CA ALA A 528 1.30 -0.32 -37.43
C ALA A 528 1.60 0.44 -38.73
N GLU A 529 1.60 1.79 -38.71
CA GLU A 529 2.00 2.61 -39.85
C GLU A 529 3.44 2.28 -40.30
N ARG A 530 4.36 2.10 -39.37
CA ARG A 530 5.75 1.74 -39.68
C ARG A 530 5.88 0.32 -40.25
N ASP A 531 5.22 -0.66 -39.62
CA ASP A 531 5.41 -2.08 -39.91
C ASP A 531 4.55 -2.55 -41.09
N PHE A 532 3.43 -1.89 -41.35
CA PHE A 532 2.46 -2.20 -42.40
C PHE A 532 2.13 -1.00 -43.28
N GLY A 533 3.08 -0.12 -43.56
CA GLY A 533 2.90 1.17 -44.23
C GLY A 533 2.23 1.14 -45.60
N GLY A 534 2.07 -0.02 -46.24
CA GLY A 534 1.28 -0.23 -47.45
C GLY A 534 -0.22 -0.46 -47.22
N ASP A 535 -0.65 -0.62 -45.96
CA ASP A 535 -2.06 -0.89 -45.61
C ASP A 535 -2.52 0.15 -44.58
N ALA A 536 -3.13 1.23 -45.08
CA ALA A 536 -3.64 2.31 -44.24
C ALA A 536 -4.72 1.86 -43.26
N THR A 537 -5.42 0.75 -43.53
CA THR A 537 -6.47 0.23 -42.64
C THR A 537 -5.86 -0.30 -41.32
N LYS A 538 -4.70 -0.96 -41.43
CA LYS A 538 -4.03 -1.52 -40.23
C LYS A 538 -3.54 -0.45 -39.26
N SER A 539 -3.20 0.73 -39.75
CA SER A 539 -2.78 1.85 -38.89
C SER A 539 -3.92 2.58 -38.19
N GLN A 540 -5.19 2.33 -38.60
CA GLN A 540 -6.34 2.97 -37.94
C GLN A 540 -6.52 2.54 -36.51
N VAL A 541 -6.61 3.50 -35.61
CA VAL A 541 -6.92 3.28 -34.19
C VAL A 541 -8.37 2.86 -34.01
N ASP A 542 -9.28 3.41 -34.83
CA ASP A 542 -10.70 3.06 -34.80
C ASP A 542 -11.28 2.99 -36.20
N LEU A 543 -11.60 1.81 -36.68
CA LEU A 543 -12.26 1.58 -37.97
C LEU A 543 -13.70 2.07 -38.02
N LEU A 544 -14.34 2.30 -36.88
CA LEU A 544 -15.68 2.87 -36.81
C LEU A 544 -15.66 4.40 -37.09
N HIS A 545 -14.53 5.03 -36.77
CA HIS A 545 -14.26 6.44 -36.96
C HIS A 545 -12.83 6.60 -37.51
N PRO A 546 -12.59 6.26 -38.80
CA PRO A 546 -11.24 6.32 -39.37
C PRO A 546 -10.75 7.75 -39.54
N ASP A 547 -9.44 7.91 -39.75
CA ASP A 547 -8.79 9.16 -40.12
C ASP A 547 -9.03 10.32 -39.15
N ARG A 548 -9.07 10.03 -37.85
CA ARG A 548 -9.35 11.03 -36.83
C ARG A 548 -8.24 12.05 -36.69
N ILE A 549 -8.65 13.32 -36.75
CA ILE A 549 -7.83 14.46 -36.34
C ILE A 549 -8.27 14.86 -34.92
N VAL A 550 -7.35 14.87 -34.00
CA VAL A 550 -7.64 15.14 -32.58
C VAL A 550 -6.89 16.34 -32.07
N GLN A 551 -7.50 17.04 -31.14
CA GLN A 551 -6.99 18.24 -30.49
C GLN A 551 -6.87 18.05 -28.97
N LYS A 552 -6.41 19.10 -28.28
CA LYS A 552 -6.31 19.06 -26.81
C LYS A 552 -7.67 18.77 -26.18
N GLY A 553 -7.68 17.77 -25.28
CA GLY A 553 -8.87 17.29 -24.57
C GLY A 553 -9.58 16.12 -25.26
N ASP A 554 -9.20 15.76 -26.48
CA ASP A 554 -9.78 14.63 -27.19
C ASP A 554 -9.12 13.32 -26.76
N ARG A 555 -9.94 12.25 -26.70
CA ARG A 555 -9.42 10.88 -26.53
C ARG A 555 -8.77 10.40 -27.81
N PHE A 556 -7.65 9.70 -27.68
CA PHE A 556 -6.90 9.14 -28.78
C PHE A 556 -6.20 7.83 -28.38
N SER A 557 -5.58 7.16 -29.32
CA SER A 557 -4.75 5.96 -29.13
C SER A 557 -5.51 4.76 -28.61
N TYR A 558 -6.04 4.75 -27.39
CA TYR A 558 -6.79 3.62 -26.83
C TYR A 558 -7.94 4.09 -25.94
N ASP A 559 -9.01 3.29 -25.94
CA ASP A 559 -10.18 3.48 -25.08
C ASP A 559 -10.85 2.13 -24.80
N TYR A 560 -10.82 1.70 -23.53
CA TYR A 560 -11.48 0.47 -23.06
C TYR A 560 -11.89 0.59 -21.60
N THR A 561 -12.85 -0.24 -21.19
CA THR A 561 -13.26 -0.38 -19.80
C THR A 561 -12.87 -1.77 -19.27
N ALA A 562 -12.14 -1.80 -18.17
CA ALA A 562 -11.93 -2.99 -17.36
C ALA A 562 -13.12 -3.16 -16.42
N GLN A 563 -13.77 -4.32 -16.45
CA GLN A 563 -14.88 -4.66 -15.58
C GLN A 563 -14.48 -5.82 -14.69
N SER A 564 -14.63 -5.65 -13.37
CA SER A 564 -14.33 -6.68 -12.38
C SER A 564 -15.44 -6.74 -11.35
N TYR A 565 -15.87 -7.92 -10.97
CA TYR A 565 -16.74 -8.14 -9.82
C TYR A 565 -16.19 -9.23 -8.93
N ARG A 566 -16.43 -9.09 -7.62
CA ARG A 566 -15.98 -10.03 -6.59
C ARG A 566 -17.09 -10.22 -5.55
N TYR A 567 -17.42 -11.47 -5.27
CA TYR A 567 -18.27 -11.88 -4.17
C TYR A 567 -17.43 -12.67 -3.20
N GLN A 568 -17.56 -12.41 -1.92
CA GLN A 568 -16.88 -13.20 -0.90
C GLN A 568 -17.85 -13.46 0.25
N VAL A 569 -17.86 -14.69 0.74
CA VAL A 569 -18.49 -15.05 2.01
C VAL A 569 -17.45 -15.72 2.90
N TRP A 570 -17.51 -15.46 4.18
CA TRP A 570 -16.54 -15.98 5.13
C TRP A 570 -17.17 -16.17 6.52
N ALA A 571 -16.60 -17.10 7.29
CA ALA A 571 -16.93 -17.31 8.69
C ALA A 571 -15.69 -17.75 9.47
N ASN A 572 -15.59 -17.27 10.70
CA ASN A 572 -14.60 -17.72 11.69
C ASN A 572 -15.32 -18.11 12.98
N ALA A 573 -14.84 -19.14 13.65
CA ALA A 573 -15.25 -19.51 14.99
C ALA A 573 -14.01 -19.43 15.91
N THR A 574 -14.13 -18.66 16.99
CA THR A 574 -13.07 -18.53 18.00
C THR A 574 -13.57 -19.15 19.30
N TYR A 575 -12.77 -20.04 19.85
CA TYR A 575 -13.03 -20.77 21.09
C TYR A 575 -12.17 -20.20 22.21
N HIS A 576 -12.81 -19.65 23.23
CA HIS A 576 -12.15 -19.09 24.41
C HIS A 576 -12.20 -20.10 25.57
N LEU A 577 -11.18 -20.92 25.65
CA LEU A 577 -11.01 -21.88 26.75
C LEU A 577 -10.16 -21.26 27.85
N THR A 578 -10.00 -21.92 28.98
CA THR A 578 -9.34 -21.35 30.17
C THR A 578 -7.91 -20.87 29.91
N ARG A 579 -7.12 -21.64 29.11
CA ARG A 579 -5.73 -21.30 28.76
C ARG A 579 -5.46 -21.34 27.25
N LEU A 580 -6.49 -21.55 26.47
CA LEU A 580 -6.37 -21.74 25.04
C LEU A 580 -7.45 -20.91 24.34
N ASP A 581 -7.03 -19.95 23.54
CA ASP A 581 -7.87 -19.33 22.53
C ASP A 581 -7.52 -20.00 21.20
N ALA A 582 -8.48 -20.66 20.57
CA ALA A 582 -8.28 -21.30 19.27
C ALA A 582 -9.31 -20.79 18.28
N TYR A 583 -8.92 -20.65 17.04
CA TYR A 583 -9.86 -20.26 15.98
C TYR A 583 -9.71 -21.12 14.74
N THR A 584 -10.80 -21.18 13.97
CA THR A 584 -10.84 -21.73 12.63
C THR A 584 -11.71 -20.85 11.76
N GLY A 585 -11.40 -20.79 10.48
CA GLY A 585 -12.15 -19.98 9.53
C GLY A 585 -12.14 -20.56 8.13
N ILE A 586 -13.18 -20.23 7.38
CA ILE A 586 -13.37 -20.60 5.98
C ILE A 586 -13.85 -19.39 5.20
N SER A 587 -13.43 -19.28 3.95
CA SER A 587 -13.94 -18.30 3.00
C SER A 587 -14.10 -18.89 1.62
N TYR A 588 -15.06 -18.37 0.88
CA TYR A 588 -15.25 -18.63 -0.55
C TYR A 588 -15.33 -17.30 -1.27
N THR A 589 -14.56 -17.17 -2.35
CA THR A 589 -14.52 -15.97 -3.19
C THR A 589 -14.78 -16.32 -4.63
N HIS A 590 -15.73 -15.62 -5.25
CA HIS A 590 -15.97 -15.71 -6.70
C HIS A 590 -15.57 -14.39 -7.34
N THR A 591 -14.68 -14.46 -8.34
CA THR A 591 -14.18 -13.28 -9.07
C THR A 591 -14.46 -13.46 -10.56
N GLY A 592 -14.98 -12.42 -11.21
CA GLY A 592 -15.15 -12.40 -12.65
C GLY A 592 -14.58 -11.12 -13.25
N MET A 593 -13.91 -11.24 -14.40
CA MET A 593 -13.25 -10.14 -15.09
C MET A 593 -13.58 -10.15 -16.58
N GLN A 594 -13.73 -8.97 -17.16
CA GLN A 594 -14.09 -8.79 -18.55
C GLN A 594 -13.55 -7.44 -19.06
N ARG A 595 -13.11 -7.41 -20.33
CA ARG A 595 -12.73 -6.18 -21.02
C ARG A 595 -13.87 -5.73 -21.94
N GLU A 596 -14.13 -4.43 -21.99
CA GLU A 596 -15.04 -3.80 -22.94
C GLU A 596 -14.25 -2.81 -23.80
N GLY A 597 -14.03 -3.12 -25.08
CA GLY A 597 -13.31 -2.25 -26.01
C GLY A 597 -14.25 -1.26 -26.68
N HIS A 598 -13.86 0.03 -26.73
CA HIS A 598 -14.67 1.10 -27.34
C HIS A 598 -14.24 1.47 -28.76
N GLN A 599 -13.13 0.88 -29.26
CA GLN A 599 -12.55 1.13 -30.57
C GLN A 599 -12.37 -0.18 -31.33
N LYS A 600 -12.69 -0.19 -32.62
CA LYS A 600 -12.41 -1.30 -33.55
C LYS A 600 -11.07 -1.04 -34.24
N ARG A 601 -10.00 -1.66 -33.74
CA ARG A 601 -8.63 -1.39 -34.21
C ARG A 601 -8.33 -2.07 -35.54
N GLY A 602 -7.58 -1.38 -36.39
CA GLY A 602 -7.18 -1.90 -37.69
C GLY A 602 -6.31 -3.16 -37.64
N LEU A 603 -5.44 -3.27 -36.59
CA LEU A 603 -4.63 -4.47 -36.38
C LEU A 603 -5.44 -5.66 -35.82
N PHE A 604 -6.51 -5.42 -35.10
CA PHE A 604 -7.26 -6.42 -34.38
C PHE A 604 -8.79 -6.21 -34.55
N PRO A 605 -9.29 -6.28 -35.83
CA PRO A 605 -10.67 -5.91 -36.12
C PRO A 605 -11.71 -6.84 -35.48
N ASP A 606 -11.32 -8.08 -35.17
CA ASP A 606 -12.23 -9.12 -34.69
C ASP A 606 -12.28 -9.25 -33.17
N ASN A 607 -11.25 -8.70 -32.43
CA ASN A 607 -11.11 -8.91 -31.01
C ASN A 607 -10.64 -7.66 -30.26
N SER A 608 -10.99 -6.46 -30.74
CA SER A 608 -10.66 -5.19 -30.07
C SER A 608 -11.89 -4.43 -29.61
N TYR A 609 -13.05 -4.60 -30.26
CA TYR A 609 -14.29 -3.87 -30.02
C TYR A 609 -15.32 -4.76 -29.31
N GLY A 610 -16.06 -4.16 -28.35
CA GLY A 610 -17.11 -4.84 -27.61
C GLY A 610 -16.60 -5.58 -26.39
N LEU A 611 -17.40 -6.51 -25.88
CA LEU A 611 -17.13 -7.28 -24.67
C LEU A 611 -16.30 -8.52 -25.00
N SER A 612 -15.22 -8.74 -24.24
CA SER A 612 -14.49 -10.01 -24.25
C SER A 612 -15.28 -11.12 -23.58
N ASP A 613 -14.78 -12.34 -23.65
CA ASP A 613 -15.21 -13.40 -22.77
C ASP A 613 -14.99 -13.00 -21.30
N ARG A 614 -15.86 -13.54 -20.44
CA ARG A 614 -15.78 -13.33 -19.00
C ARG A 614 -14.97 -14.45 -18.36
N VAL A 615 -13.80 -14.10 -17.83
CA VAL A 615 -12.95 -15.03 -17.10
C VAL A 615 -13.38 -15.08 -15.65
N LYS A 616 -13.57 -16.29 -15.10
CA LYS A 616 -14.13 -16.53 -13.76
C LYS A 616 -13.19 -17.39 -12.93
N PHE A 617 -13.11 -17.09 -11.63
CA PHE A 617 -12.33 -17.82 -10.63
C PHE A 617 -13.22 -18.15 -9.44
N ASN A 618 -12.96 -19.29 -8.80
CA ASN A 618 -13.62 -19.73 -7.58
C ASN A 618 -12.53 -20.15 -6.62
N ASP A 619 -12.35 -19.38 -5.56
CA ASP A 619 -11.22 -19.44 -4.67
C ASP A 619 -11.68 -19.81 -3.27
N LEU A 620 -10.98 -20.75 -2.62
CA LEU A 620 -11.22 -21.18 -1.26
C LEU A 620 -10.13 -20.67 -0.33
N GLY A 621 -10.53 -20.33 0.89
CA GLY A 621 -9.62 -20.02 1.97
C GLY A 621 -9.97 -20.80 3.22
N VAL A 622 -8.96 -21.35 3.88
CA VAL A 622 -9.10 -21.98 5.20
C VAL A 622 -7.99 -21.49 6.10
N LYS A 623 -8.31 -21.27 7.37
CA LYS A 623 -7.33 -20.87 8.37
C LYS A 623 -7.63 -21.47 9.72
N ALA A 624 -6.60 -21.66 10.53
CA ALA A 624 -6.71 -22.06 11.92
C ALA A 624 -5.54 -21.47 12.71
N GLY A 625 -5.76 -21.25 13.98
CA GLY A 625 -4.70 -20.81 14.87
C GLY A 625 -5.08 -21.00 16.33
N ALA A 626 -4.08 -20.86 17.17
CA ALA A 626 -4.26 -21.01 18.60
C ALA A 626 -3.29 -20.12 19.37
N THR A 627 -3.75 -19.57 20.48
CA THR A 627 -2.92 -18.89 21.47
C THR A 627 -3.03 -19.65 22.78
N TYR A 628 -1.93 -20.27 23.22
CA TYR A 628 -1.85 -21.00 24.49
C TYR A 628 -1.20 -20.13 25.55
N GLU A 629 -1.87 -19.97 26.68
CA GLU A 629 -1.38 -19.21 27.82
C GLU A 629 -0.54 -20.14 28.72
N LEU A 630 0.80 -20.04 28.64
CA LEU A 630 1.71 -20.76 29.53
C LEU A 630 1.49 -20.32 30.98
N ASN A 631 1.36 -19.01 31.17
CA ASN A 631 0.98 -18.34 32.42
C ASN A 631 0.50 -16.92 32.10
N GLY A 632 0.16 -16.12 33.11
CA GLY A 632 -0.35 -14.75 32.91
C GLY A 632 0.56 -13.77 32.16
N HIS A 633 1.79 -14.15 31.84
CA HIS A 633 2.81 -13.31 31.20
C HIS A 633 3.37 -13.86 29.91
N HIS A 634 3.24 -15.14 29.64
CA HIS A 634 3.90 -15.85 28.56
C HIS A 634 2.89 -16.63 27.73
N TYR A 635 2.93 -16.41 26.42
CA TYR A 635 1.97 -17.01 25.47
C TYR A 635 2.70 -17.62 24.29
N LEU A 636 2.18 -18.72 23.79
CA LEU A 636 2.57 -19.31 22.51
C LEU A 636 1.39 -19.15 21.53
N GLN A 637 1.67 -18.61 20.37
CA GLN A 637 0.66 -18.39 19.33
C GLN A 637 1.11 -19.10 18.05
N THR A 638 0.18 -19.74 17.36
CA THR A 638 0.41 -20.37 16.06
C THR A 638 -0.72 -20.04 15.12
N ASN A 639 -0.40 -19.78 13.84
CA ASN A 639 -1.35 -19.56 12.78
C ASN A 639 -0.96 -20.39 11.56
N VAL A 640 -1.94 -21.02 10.90
CA VAL A 640 -1.77 -21.75 9.65
C VAL A 640 -2.93 -21.39 8.73
N ALA A 641 -2.64 -21.11 7.47
CA ALA A 641 -3.66 -20.80 6.49
C ALA A 641 -3.29 -21.30 5.09
N TYR A 642 -4.33 -21.59 4.31
CA TYR A 642 -4.27 -21.80 2.88
C TYR A 642 -5.32 -20.90 2.22
N LEU A 643 -4.92 -20.17 1.21
CA LEU A 643 -5.81 -19.26 0.46
C LEU A 643 -5.53 -19.40 -1.03
N GLU A 644 -6.59 -19.46 -1.82
CA GLU A 644 -6.54 -19.24 -3.26
C GLU A 644 -6.98 -17.81 -3.58
N GLN A 645 -6.37 -17.20 -4.59
CA GLN A 645 -6.64 -15.82 -4.99
C GLN A 645 -6.54 -15.66 -6.51
N ALA A 646 -7.57 -15.11 -7.13
CA ALA A 646 -7.59 -14.79 -8.55
C ALA A 646 -6.46 -13.80 -8.91
N PRO A 647 -5.85 -13.91 -10.11
CA PRO A 647 -4.93 -12.89 -10.62
C PRO A 647 -5.66 -11.55 -10.79
N THR A 648 -4.92 -10.46 -10.83
CA THR A 648 -5.49 -9.13 -11.12
C THR A 648 -5.82 -8.98 -12.60
N PHE A 649 -6.69 -8.03 -12.94
CA PHE A 649 -7.03 -7.74 -14.35
C PHE A 649 -5.78 -7.43 -15.19
N GLN A 650 -4.84 -6.64 -14.64
CA GLN A 650 -3.59 -6.27 -15.31
C GLN A 650 -2.67 -7.47 -15.60
N ASN A 651 -2.70 -8.49 -14.75
CA ASN A 651 -1.92 -9.71 -14.93
C ASN A 651 -2.63 -10.76 -15.77
N LEU A 652 -3.94 -10.64 -15.96
CA LEU A 652 -4.77 -11.57 -16.71
C LEU A 652 -4.87 -11.21 -18.20
N PHE A 653 -5.13 -9.94 -18.54
CA PHE A 653 -5.31 -9.49 -19.92
C PHE A 653 -3.98 -9.06 -20.56
N ILE A 654 -3.75 -9.56 -21.79
CA ILE A 654 -2.55 -9.30 -22.58
C ILE A 654 -2.82 -8.10 -23.48
N SER A 655 -2.09 -6.99 -23.30
CA SER A 655 -2.27 -5.78 -24.11
C SER A 655 -3.72 -5.28 -24.19
N PRO A 656 -4.40 -5.04 -23.05
CA PRO A 656 -5.82 -4.65 -23.05
C PRO A 656 -6.09 -3.31 -23.76
N ARG A 657 -5.06 -2.54 -24.08
CA ARG A 657 -5.15 -1.31 -24.89
C ARG A 657 -5.46 -1.59 -26.34
N THR A 658 -5.06 -2.74 -26.87
CA THR A 658 -5.17 -3.07 -28.28
C THR A 658 -6.20 -4.16 -28.58
N ARG A 659 -6.36 -5.13 -27.68
CA ARG A 659 -7.21 -6.31 -27.91
C ARG A 659 -7.73 -6.91 -26.60
N ASP A 660 -8.61 -7.89 -26.71
CA ASP A 660 -9.27 -8.56 -25.59
C ASP A 660 -8.62 -9.90 -25.19
N SER A 661 -7.44 -10.20 -25.73
CA SER A 661 -6.72 -11.43 -25.43
C SER A 661 -6.37 -11.52 -23.95
N TYR A 662 -6.53 -12.69 -23.37
CA TYR A 662 -6.14 -13.01 -22.00
C TYR A 662 -5.31 -14.30 -21.95
N ILE A 663 -4.74 -14.59 -20.81
CA ILE A 663 -3.85 -15.74 -20.60
C ILE A 663 -4.62 -17.04 -20.82
N GLU A 664 -4.03 -17.95 -21.57
CA GLU A 664 -4.56 -19.28 -21.79
C GLU A 664 -4.55 -20.09 -20.48
N ALA A 665 -5.69 -20.72 -20.12
CA ALA A 665 -5.87 -21.51 -18.92
C ALA A 665 -5.38 -20.81 -17.61
N PRO A 666 -5.90 -19.62 -17.30
CA PRO A 666 -5.44 -18.88 -16.14
C PRO A 666 -5.77 -19.61 -14.84
N LYS A 667 -4.85 -19.54 -13.88
CA LYS A 667 -4.98 -20.18 -12.56
C LYS A 667 -5.03 -19.16 -11.45
N SER A 668 -5.77 -19.49 -10.39
CA SER A 668 -5.66 -18.78 -9.13
C SER A 668 -4.32 -19.08 -8.46
N GLU A 669 -3.76 -18.06 -7.84
CA GLU A 669 -2.59 -18.13 -7.00
C GLU A 669 -2.90 -18.90 -5.72
N LYS A 670 -1.95 -19.70 -5.23
CA LYS A 670 -2.07 -20.52 -4.02
C LYS A 670 -1.11 -20.04 -2.97
N ILE A 671 -1.62 -19.68 -1.82
CA ILE A 671 -0.85 -19.14 -0.70
C ILE A 671 -0.98 -20.08 0.49
N PHE A 672 0.13 -20.67 0.91
CA PHE A 672 0.24 -21.40 2.18
C PHE A 672 1.08 -20.58 3.14
N SER A 673 0.61 -20.38 4.37
CA SER A 673 1.35 -19.66 5.41
C SER A 673 1.24 -20.39 6.74
N ALA A 674 2.36 -20.46 7.45
CA ALA A 674 2.44 -20.99 8.81
C ALA A 674 3.37 -20.12 9.65
N GLU A 675 2.98 -19.87 10.90
CA GLU A 675 3.82 -19.11 11.84
C GLU A 675 3.68 -19.62 13.28
N ALA A 676 4.72 -19.37 14.04
CA ALA A 676 4.73 -19.60 15.47
C ALA A 676 5.36 -18.41 16.19
N SER A 677 4.69 -17.91 17.20
CA SER A 677 5.10 -16.73 17.97
C SER A 677 5.18 -17.04 19.46
N TYR A 678 6.19 -16.48 20.09
CA TYR A 678 6.28 -16.39 21.54
C TYR A 678 6.06 -14.94 21.96
N LEU A 679 5.09 -14.72 22.84
CA LEU A 679 4.77 -13.40 23.35
C LEU A 679 5.06 -13.32 24.85
N VAL A 680 5.65 -12.20 25.28
CA VAL A 680 5.91 -11.88 26.67
C VAL A 680 5.25 -10.54 27.04
N ARG A 681 4.53 -10.51 28.17
CA ARG A 681 3.79 -9.35 28.68
C ARG A 681 4.06 -9.19 30.18
N LEU A 682 5.22 -8.66 30.51
CA LEU A 682 5.58 -8.27 31.86
C LEU A 682 5.28 -6.78 32.09
N PRO A 683 5.16 -6.29 33.31
CA PRO A 683 4.96 -4.85 33.59
C PRO A 683 6.02 -3.93 32.98
N TRP A 684 7.24 -4.45 32.85
CA TRP A 684 8.41 -3.71 32.34
C TRP A 684 8.87 -4.16 30.95
N LEU A 685 8.37 -5.30 30.45
CA LEU A 685 8.75 -5.86 29.16
C LEU A 685 7.52 -6.33 28.38
N ARG A 686 7.35 -5.81 27.17
CA ARG A 686 6.43 -6.33 26.16
C ARG A 686 7.26 -6.80 24.98
N GLY A 687 6.99 -7.99 24.46
CA GLY A 687 7.72 -8.46 23.28
C GLY A 687 7.04 -9.60 22.59
N ARG A 688 7.42 -9.77 21.32
CA ARG A 688 7.04 -10.89 20.46
C ARG A 688 8.25 -11.33 19.65
N VAL A 689 8.42 -12.64 19.53
CA VAL A 689 9.33 -13.27 18.57
C VAL A 689 8.50 -14.23 17.73
N THR A 690 8.55 -14.08 16.43
CA THR A 690 7.78 -14.88 15.47
C THR A 690 8.72 -15.53 14.47
N ALA A 691 8.58 -16.82 14.24
CA ALA A 691 9.13 -17.52 13.09
C ALA A 691 8.01 -17.79 12.09
N PHE A 692 8.25 -17.57 10.80
CA PHE A 692 7.24 -17.71 9.77
C PHE A 692 7.78 -18.43 8.53
N TYR A 693 6.88 -19.10 7.84
CA TYR A 693 7.09 -19.71 6.54
C TYR A 693 5.87 -19.45 5.66
N THR A 694 6.11 -18.92 4.45
CA THR A 694 5.04 -18.72 3.45
C THR A 694 5.53 -19.21 2.09
N HIS A 695 4.67 -19.94 1.41
CA HIS A 695 4.84 -20.38 0.03
C HIS A 695 3.71 -19.85 -0.83
N ILE A 696 4.06 -19.07 -1.84
CA ILE A 696 3.12 -18.52 -2.84
C ILE A 696 3.43 -19.21 -4.16
N ALA A 697 2.44 -19.84 -4.79
CA ALA A 697 2.59 -20.57 -6.03
C ALA A 697 1.54 -20.15 -7.07
N ASP A 698 1.78 -20.50 -8.33
CA ASP A 698 0.91 -20.20 -9.47
C ASP A 698 0.68 -18.68 -9.70
N HIS A 699 1.56 -17.82 -9.13
CA HIS A 699 1.46 -16.39 -9.40
C HIS A 699 1.71 -16.09 -10.88
N THR A 700 0.93 -15.17 -11.42
CA THR A 700 0.99 -14.74 -12.82
C THR A 700 1.36 -13.27 -12.90
N ARG A 701 2.24 -12.94 -13.86
CA ARG A 701 2.70 -11.58 -14.08
C ARG A 701 2.76 -11.25 -15.56
N SER A 702 2.16 -10.13 -15.95
CA SER A 702 2.25 -9.59 -17.29
C SER A 702 3.11 -8.32 -17.29
N MET A 703 4.05 -8.22 -18.25
CA MET A 703 4.97 -7.10 -18.38
C MET A 703 5.06 -6.70 -19.85
N SER A 704 4.98 -5.39 -20.15
CA SER A 704 5.17 -4.86 -21.50
C SER A 704 6.36 -3.91 -21.54
N PHE A 705 7.20 -4.03 -22.54
CA PHE A 705 8.34 -3.13 -22.74
C PHE A 705 8.69 -3.02 -24.23
N TYR A 706 9.41 -1.96 -24.57
CA TYR A 706 9.92 -1.77 -25.91
C TYR A 706 11.18 -2.63 -26.12
N ASP A 707 11.09 -3.62 -27.03
CA ASP A 707 12.23 -4.47 -27.40
C ASP A 707 13.01 -3.82 -28.55
N ASP A 708 14.20 -3.29 -28.27
CA ASP A 708 15.03 -2.61 -29.27
C ASP A 708 15.47 -3.53 -30.38
N SER A 709 15.63 -4.84 -30.13
CA SER A 709 16.03 -5.82 -31.14
C SER A 709 14.94 -6.08 -32.18
N ARG A 710 13.67 -5.85 -31.80
CA ARG A 710 12.49 -6.04 -32.63
C ARG A 710 11.86 -4.73 -33.06
N ALA A 711 12.36 -3.60 -32.52
CA ALA A 711 11.83 -2.25 -32.71
C ALA A 711 10.30 -2.15 -32.40
N SER A 712 9.76 -3.00 -31.55
CA SER A 712 8.33 -3.09 -31.23
C SER A 712 8.10 -3.34 -29.73
N PHE A 713 6.87 -3.09 -29.26
CA PHE A 713 6.50 -3.52 -27.92
C PHE A 713 6.32 -5.03 -27.86
N SER A 714 6.94 -5.62 -26.85
CA SER A 714 6.83 -7.04 -26.50
C SER A 714 6.14 -7.20 -25.16
N ASN A 715 5.29 -8.20 -25.04
CA ASN A 715 4.62 -8.59 -23.81
C ASN A 715 5.24 -9.90 -23.32
N TYR A 716 5.75 -9.87 -22.09
CA TYR A 716 6.18 -11.05 -21.36
C TYR A 716 5.09 -11.48 -20.40
N ILE A 717 4.52 -12.63 -20.61
CA ILE A 717 3.51 -13.26 -19.77
C ILE A 717 4.20 -14.40 -19.03
N ILE A 718 4.39 -14.22 -17.73
CA ILE A 718 5.09 -15.16 -16.87
C ILE A 718 4.04 -15.87 -16.02
N THR A 719 3.98 -17.19 -16.10
CA THR A 719 2.99 -18.01 -15.40
C THR A 719 3.65 -19.04 -14.50
N GLY A 720 2.97 -19.39 -13.39
CA GLY A 720 3.48 -20.39 -12.46
C GLY A 720 4.66 -19.91 -11.63
N ILE A 721 4.75 -18.60 -11.35
CA ILE A 721 5.77 -18.07 -10.44
C ILE A 721 5.52 -18.61 -9.05
N ALA A 722 6.57 -19.16 -8.42
CA ALA A 722 6.52 -19.55 -7.02
C ALA A 722 7.58 -18.83 -6.21
N THR A 723 7.21 -18.34 -5.03
CA THR A 723 8.11 -17.71 -4.07
C THR A 723 8.02 -18.39 -2.70
N ARG A 724 9.12 -18.37 -1.97
CA ARG A 724 9.22 -18.85 -0.60
C ARG A 724 9.73 -17.73 0.28
N HIS A 725 9.00 -17.46 1.35
CA HIS A 725 9.33 -16.47 2.35
C HIS A 725 9.51 -17.18 3.69
N LEU A 726 10.72 -17.15 4.21
CA LEU A 726 11.10 -17.76 5.50
C LEU A 726 11.81 -16.72 6.34
N GLY A 727 11.53 -16.66 7.63
CA GLY A 727 12.25 -15.74 8.48
C GLY A 727 11.81 -15.72 9.93
N ALA A 728 12.41 -14.78 10.65
CA ALA A 728 12.09 -14.47 12.03
C ALA A 728 11.93 -12.95 12.21
N GLU A 729 10.96 -12.58 13.01
CA GLU A 729 10.65 -11.21 13.42
C GLU A 729 10.69 -11.12 14.93
N ALA A 730 11.27 -10.05 15.47
CA ALA A 730 11.26 -9.79 16.90
C ALA A 730 10.96 -8.31 17.17
N GLY A 731 10.14 -8.05 18.16
CA GLY A 731 9.83 -6.69 18.61
C GLY A 731 9.75 -6.65 20.13
N PHE A 732 10.44 -5.71 20.76
CA PHE A 732 10.48 -5.54 22.20
C PHE A 732 10.32 -4.08 22.59
N GLU A 733 9.56 -3.86 23.64
CA GLU A 733 9.44 -2.60 24.38
C GLU A 733 9.82 -2.86 25.84
N VAL A 734 10.86 -2.18 26.32
CA VAL A 734 11.39 -2.33 27.67
C VAL A 734 11.27 -1.01 28.43
N LYS A 735 10.49 -0.98 29.47
CA LYS A 735 10.42 0.14 30.43
C LYS A 735 11.60 0.05 31.41
N ILE A 736 12.70 0.74 31.10
CA ILE A 736 13.91 0.75 31.94
C ILE A 736 13.64 1.48 33.25
N SER A 737 12.86 2.57 33.16
CA SER A 737 12.38 3.35 34.31
C SER A 737 11.00 3.93 33.98
N PRO A 738 10.32 4.56 34.93
CA PRO A 738 9.05 5.28 34.65
C PRO A 738 9.17 6.36 33.56
N THR A 739 10.38 6.87 33.35
CA THR A 739 10.66 7.94 32.38
C THR A 739 11.46 7.49 31.17
N LEU A 740 11.98 6.28 31.13
CA LEU A 740 12.83 5.79 30.04
C LEU A 740 12.34 4.44 29.50
N THR A 741 12.05 4.41 28.20
CA THR A 741 11.63 3.21 27.46
C THR A 741 12.62 2.93 26.34
N ALA A 742 13.07 1.68 26.19
CA ALA A 742 13.81 1.20 25.05
C ALA A 742 12.88 0.40 24.14
N ASN A 743 13.05 0.56 22.83
CA ASN A 743 12.34 -0.19 21.79
C ASN A 743 13.35 -0.85 20.88
N ALA A 744 13.13 -2.11 20.54
CA ALA A 744 13.95 -2.84 19.58
C ALA A 744 13.04 -3.61 18.62
N ALA A 745 13.38 -3.61 17.33
CA ALA A 745 12.74 -4.48 16.36
C ALA A 745 13.79 -5.05 15.40
N LEU A 746 13.59 -6.30 15.01
CA LEU A 746 14.48 -7.05 14.14
C LEU A 746 13.64 -7.87 13.14
N ALA A 747 13.95 -7.77 11.87
CA ALA A 747 13.47 -8.64 10.80
C ALA A 747 14.67 -9.34 10.15
N LEU A 748 14.63 -10.67 10.13
CA LEU A 748 15.58 -11.52 9.44
C LEU A 748 14.81 -12.39 8.46
N GLY A 749 14.91 -12.08 7.17
CA GLY A 749 14.19 -12.78 6.13
C GLY A 749 15.11 -13.48 5.12
N GLN A 750 14.56 -14.52 4.50
CA GLN A 750 15.07 -15.13 3.27
C GLN A 750 13.89 -15.28 2.31
N TYR A 751 13.80 -14.37 1.35
CA TYR A 751 12.71 -14.33 0.37
C TYR A 751 13.29 -14.70 -0.99
N GLN A 752 12.87 -15.84 -1.56
CA GLN A 752 13.47 -16.39 -2.76
C GLN A 752 12.41 -16.94 -3.71
N TYR A 753 12.71 -16.90 -4.99
CA TYR A 753 11.96 -17.66 -5.99
C TYR A 753 12.17 -19.16 -5.78
N ALA A 754 11.08 -19.93 -5.75
CA ALA A 754 11.10 -21.37 -5.46
C ALA A 754 11.26 -22.23 -6.73
N ASN A 755 10.96 -21.66 -7.90
CA ASN A 755 11.01 -22.38 -9.18
C ASN A 755 11.53 -21.50 -10.33
N ASN A 756 11.59 -22.14 -11.51
CA ASN A 756 11.81 -21.48 -12.79
C ASN A 756 10.46 -21.40 -13.52
N PRO A 757 9.76 -20.26 -13.50
CA PRO A 757 8.47 -20.12 -14.14
C PRO A 757 8.56 -20.16 -15.66
N SER A 758 7.45 -20.49 -16.31
CA SER A 758 7.32 -20.41 -17.76
C SER A 758 6.98 -19.00 -18.22
N TYR A 759 7.42 -18.60 -19.40
CA TYR A 759 7.00 -17.37 -20.03
C TYR A 759 6.60 -17.55 -21.48
N ILE A 760 5.81 -16.62 -21.96
CA ILE A 760 5.47 -16.42 -23.37
C ILE A 760 5.83 -14.98 -23.72
N GLN A 761 6.60 -14.77 -24.79
CA GLN A 761 6.82 -13.45 -25.37
C GLN A 761 5.96 -13.28 -26.61
N SER A 762 5.12 -12.26 -26.63
CA SER A 762 4.33 -11.88 -27.81
C SER A 762 4.65 -10.46 -28.25
N ILE A 763 4.62 -10.23 -29.57
CA ILE A 763 4.71 -8.88 -30.16
C ILE A 763 3.35 -8.21 -30.07
N ASP A 764 3.33 -6.95 -29.66
CA ASP A 764 2.09 -6.22 -29.44
C ASP A 764 1.30 -5.99 -30.74
N ASN A 765 2.00 -5.69 -31.85
CA ASN A 765 1.40 -5.37 -33.14
C ASN A 765 0.82 -6.55 -33.92
N SER A 766 1.27 -7.80 -33.66
CA SER A 766 0.84 -8.97 -34.45
C SER A 766 0.20 -10.06 -33.63
N ASN A 767 0.28 -9.97 -32.31
CA ASN A 767 -0.04 -11.07 -31.38
C ASN A 767 0.78 -12.37 -31.64
N GLU A 768 1.85 -12.26 -32.41
CA GLU A 768 2.73 -13.38 -32.71
C GLU A 768 3.49 -13.78 -31.42
N ILE A 769 3.48 -15.08 -31.12
CA ILE A 769 4.31 -15.65 -30.07
C ILE A 769 5.68 -15.90 -30.68
N VAL A 770 6.65 -15.10 -30.23
CA VAL A 770 8.02 -15.14 -30.78
C VAL A 770 9.00 -15.94 -29.94
N ASP A 771 8.61 -16.22 -28.69
CA ASP A 771 9.41 -17.03 -27.78
C ASP A 771 8.53 -17.66 -26.68
N ARG A 772 8.89 -18.86 -26.26
CA ARG A 772 8.21 -19.62 -25.22
C ARG A 772 9.22 -20.55 -24.55
N ASP A 773 9.55 -20.27 -23.27
CA ASP A 773 10.54 -21.01 -22.51
C ASP A 773 10.39 -20.77 -21.01
N ARG A 774 11.47 -20.92 -20.24
CA ARG A 774 11.55 -20.72 -18.80
C ARG A 774 12.44 -19.55 -18.44
N ILE A 775 12.13 -18.95 -17.29
CA ILE A 775 12.97 -17.94 -16.67
C ILE A 775 13.70 -18.59 -15.48
N TYR A 776 15.00 -18.45 -15.42
CA TYR A 776 15.86 -19.08 -14.41
C TYR A 776 15.95 -18.22 -13.16
N TRP A 777 14.88 -18.27 -12.34
CA TRP A 777 14.77 -17.53 -11.09
C TRP A 777 14.95 -18.37 -9.83
N LYS A 778 14.89 -19.71 -9.93
CA LYS A 778 14.97 -20.59 -8.75
C LYS A 778 16.20 -20.29 -7.89
N GLY A 779 15.97 -20.01 -6.59
CA GLY A 779 17.02 -19.69 -5.61
C GLY A 779 17.48 -18.24 -5.61
N LEU A 780 17.05 -17.39 -6.57
CA LEU A 780 17.34 -15.96 -6.57
C LEU A 780 16.46 -15.21 -5.57
N ASN A 781 16.99 -14.12 -5.03
CA ASN A 781 16.30 -13.35 -4.01
C ASN A 781 15.16 -12.50 -4.59
N VAL A 782 14.03 -12.44 -3.90
CA VAL A 782 12.93 -11.50 -4.17
C VAL A 782 13.43 -10.10 -3.83
N SER A 783 13.09 -9.15 -4.67
CA SER A 783 13.61 -7.78 -4.66
C SER A 783 12.67 -6.77 -4.01
N GLY A 784 13.17 -5.54 -3.87
CA GLY A 784 12.38 -4.34 -3.51
C GLY A 784 12.10 -4.17 -2.02
N THR A 785 12.81 -4.91 -1.17
CA THR A 785 12.77 -4.74 0.29
C THR A 785 14.05 -5.27 0.92
N PRO A 786 14.58 -4.63 1.97
CA PRO A 786 15.63 -5.22 2.78
C PRO A 786 15.17 -6.55 3.38
N GLN A 787 15.99 -7.60 3.24
CA GLN A 787 15.73 -8.90 3.89
C GLN A 787 16.23 -8.93 5.34
N THR A 788 17.01 -7.92 5.73
CA THR A 788 17.42 -7.66 7.11
C THR A 788 17.12 -6.22 7.45
N ALA A 789 16.33 -5.99 8.49
CA ALA A 789 16.07 -4.67 9.03
C ALA A 789 16.09 -4.71 10.55
N ALA A 790 16.75 -3.75 11.19
CA ALA A 790 16.82 -3.66 12.62
C ALA A 790 16.68 -2.21 13.09
N THR A 791 16.08 -2.00 14.24
CA THR A 791 16.07 -0.72 14.94
C THR A 791 16.27 -0.88 16.43
N LEU A 792 17.00 0.06 16.99
CA LEU A 792 17.14 0.22 18.44
C LEU A 792 16.80 1.67 18.78
N GLY A 793 15.82 1.86 19.63
CA GLY A 793 15.32 3.17 20.02
C GLY A 793 15.29 3.37 21.51
N LEU A 794 15.48 4.63 21.93
CA LEU A 794 15.31 5.08 23.31
C LEU A 794 14.34 6.25 23.31
N THR A 795 13.38 6.24 24.22
CA THR A 795 12.40 7.32 24.43
C THR A 795 12.43 7.75 25.89
N TYR A 796 12.69 9.02 26.12
CA TYR A 796 12.63 9.66 27.43
C TYR A 796 11.33 10.45 27.57
N TYR A 797 10.56 10.14 28.60
CA TYR A 797 9.32 10.83 29.00
C TYR A 797 9.61 11.75 30.17
N SER A 798 9.67 13.05 29.90
CA SER A 798 9.95 14.00 30.95
C SER A 798 8.72 14.26 31.84
N PRO A 799 8.93 14.59 33.12
CA PRO A 799 7.83 14.96 34.03
C PRO A 799 7.03 16.19 33.60
N TRP A 800 7.60 17.02 32.71
CA TRP A 800 6.99 18.25 32.22
C TRP A 800 6.33 18.10 30.85
N TYR A 801 5.88 16.86 30.54
CA TYR A 801 5.10 16.53 29.34
C TYR A 801 5.87 16.70 27.99
N ALA A 802 7.19 16.69 28.03
CA ALA A 802 8.01 16.57 26.82
C ALA A 802 8.51 15.14 26.66
N ASN A 803 8.58 14.68 25.44
CA ASN A 803 9.15 13.37 25.11
C ASN A 803 10.27 13.57 24.09
N PHE A 804 11.35 12.83 24.26
CA PHE A 804 12.50 12.86 23.36
C PHE A 804 12.82 11.42 22.97
N GLY A 805 13.16 11.19 21.72
CA GLY A 805 13.55 9.85 21.29
C GLY A 805 14.61 9.88 20.22
N ILE A 806 15.37 8.80 20.20
CA ILE A 806 16.38 8.50 19.19
C ILE A 806 16.17 7.06 18.71
N ASN A 807 16.32 6.82 17.40
CA ASN A 807 16.36 5.48 16.84
C ASN A 807 17.58 5.35 15.94
N ALA A 808 18.29 4.24 16.06
CA ALA A 808 19.31 3.79 15.12
C ALA A 808 18.75 2.64 14.30
N ASN A 809 18.79 2.76 12.98
CA ASN A 809 18.17 1.81 12.04
C ASN A 809 19.23 1.26 11.12
N TYR A 810 19.21 -0.06 10.91
CA TYR A 810 20.07 -0.78 9.97
C TYR A 810 19.22 -1.47 8.91
N PHE A 811 19.67 -1.42 7.65
CA PHE A 811 19.06 -2.09 6.50
C PHE A 811 20.13 -2.82 5.70
N GLY A 812 19.86 -4.07 5.39
CA GLY A 812 20.80 -4.90 4.64
C GLY A 812 20.12 -5.95 3.78
N ARG A 813 20.91 -6.52 2.85
CA ARG A 813 20.45 -7.57 1.94
C ARG A 813 19.23 -7.13 1.10
N ASN A 814 19.26 -5.93 0.59
CA ASN A 814 18.26 -5.43 -0.37
C ASN A 814 18.75 -5.72 -1.79
N PHE A 815 17.85 -6.19 -2.66
CA PHE A 815 18.16 -6.57 -4.03
C PHE A 815 17.33 -5.75 -5.01
N VAL A 816 17.91 -5.44 -6.17
CA VAL A 816 17.20 -4.76 -7.26
C VAL A 816 16.14 -5.66 -7.88
N SER A 817 15.10 -5.09 -8.44
CA SER A 817 14.08 -5.83 -9.19
C SER A 817 14.68 -6.40 -10.45
N MET A 818 14.56 -7.71 -10.64
CA MET A 818 15.19 -8.44 -11.72
C MET A 818 14.43 -8.33 -13.04
N SER A 819 15.16 -8.15 -14.12
CA SER A 819 14.64 -8.33 -15.48
C SER A 819 14.52 -9.83 -15.78
N PRO A 820 13.36 -10.33 -16.23
CA PRO A 820 13.22 -11.70 -16.68
C PRO A 820 14.02 -11.96 -17.97
N VAL A 821 14.18 -10.95 -18.80
CA VAL A 821 14.71 -11.07 -20.17
C VAL A 821 16.15 -11.60 -20.19
N ILE A 822 17.00 -11.14 -19.27
CA ILE A 822 18.40 -11.59 -19.17
C ILE A 822 18.54 -12.97 -18.51
N ARG A 823 17.46 -13.53 -17.95
CA ARG A 823 17.43 -14.85 -17.27
C ARG A 823 16.67 -15.92 -18.06
N THR A 824 16.44 -15.68 -19.35
CA THR A 824 16.02 -16.69 -20.33
C THR A 824 17.22 -17.47 -20.85
N ASP A 825 17.02 -18.59 -21.55
CA ASP A 825 18.13 -19.33 -22.21
C ASP A 825 18.90 -18.42 -23.16
N ARG A 826 18.21 -17.63 -23.97
CA ARG A 826 18.81 -16.63 -24.86
C ARG A 826 19.66 -15.60 -24.09
N GLY A 827 19.19 -15.10 -22.96
CA GLY A 827 19.94 -14.18 -22.11
C GLY A 827 21.20 -14.83 -21.54
N ARG A 828 21.07 -16.00 -20.96
CA ARG A 828 22.14 -16.73 -20.27
C ARG A 828 23.28 -17.14 -21.20
N THR A 829 23.01 -17.52 -22.44
CA THR A 829 24.04 -17.96 -23.42
C THR A 829 24.88 -16.79 -23.96
N SER A 830 24.42 -15.56 -23.83
CA SER A 830 25.02 -14.36 -24.39
C SER A 830 25.61 -13.38 -23.38
N LEU A 831 25.45 -13.66 -22.08
CA LEU A 831 25.87 -12.76 -20.99
C LEU A 831 26.93 -13.43 -20.11
N ASP A 832 27.78 -12.60 -19.51
CA ASP A 832 28.62 -13.03 -18.39
C ASP A 832 27.77 -13.54 -17.23
N TYR A 833 28.25 -14.57 -16.54
CA TYR A 833 27.57 -15.17 -15.39
C TYR A 833 27.15 -14.14 -14.31
N ASN A 834 27.95 -13.09 -14.12
CA ASN A 834 27.69 -12.04 -13.12
C ASN A 834 26.41 -11.24 -13.37
N TYR A 835 25.90 -11.17 -14.60
CA TYR A 835 24.64 -10.49 -14.91
C TYR A 835 23.39 -11.32 -14.55
N ILE A 836 23.54 -12.60 -14.26
CA ILE A 836 22.42 -13.50 -13.94
C ILE A 836 21.99 -13.33 -12.49
N LEU A 837 22.95 -13.06 -11.59
CA LEU A 837 22.67 -12.81 -10.19
C LEU A 837 22.03 -11.43 -10.00
N PRO A 838 21.02 -11.29 -9.11
CA PRO A 838 20.47 -9.99 -8.80
C PRO A 838 21.52 -9.11 -8.13
N GLU A 839 21.60 -7.84 -8.54
CA GLU A 839 22.45 -6.86 -7.89
C GLU A 839 21.97 -6.63 -6.45
N GLN A 840 22.86 -6.78 -5.49
CA GLN A 840 22.61 -6.45 -4.10
C GLN A 840 22.95 -4.99 -3.87
N LEU A 841 21.99 -4.23 -3.33
CA LEU A 841 22.18 -2.85 -2.93
C LEU A 841 23.06 -2.79 -1.67
N ARG A 842 23.82 -1.71 -1.55
CA ARG A 842 24.69 -1.47 -0.41
C ARG A 842 23.87 -1.41 0.88
N ASP A 843 24.34 -2.10 1.91
CA ASP A 843 23.82 -2.02 3.27
C ASP A 843 24.10 -0.65 3.88
N GLY A 844 23.25 -0.23 4.81
CA GLY A 844 23.46 1.04 5.48
C GLY A 844 22.61 1.26 6.72
N PHE A 845 22.85 2.38 7.36
CA PHE A 845 22.11 2.75 8.56
C PHE A 845 21.69 4.23 8.54
N THR A 846 20.64 4.53 9.31
CA THR A 846 20.14 5.89 9.55
C THR A 846 19.92 6.09 11.03
N VAL A 847 19.96 7.34 11.46
CA VAL A 847 19.61 7.73 12.83
C VAL A 847 18.50 8.76 12.75
N ASP A 848 17.44 8.56 13.53
CA ASP A 848 16.29 9.45 13.60
C ASP A 848 16.14 10.02 15.01
N LEU A 849 15.73 11.27 15.10
CA LEU A 849 15.42 11.95 16.35
C LEU A 849 13.97 12.40 16.35
N PHE A 850 13.37 12.43 17.51
CA PHE A 850 12.08 13.06 17.68
C PHE A 850 11.97 13.79 19.01
N ALA A 851 11.14 14.83 19.03
CA ALA A 851 10.75 15.56 20.21
C ALA A 851 9.26 15.88 20.15
N SER A 852 8.58 15.79 21.26
CA SER A 852 7.19 16.24 21.39
C SER A 852 6.99 16.98 22.72
N TYR A 853 6.09 17.96 22.71
CA TYR A 853 5.69 18.71 23.89
C TYR A 853 4.19 18.97 23.87
N SER A 854 3.53 18.75 25.00
CA SER A 854 2.10 19.02 25.16
C SER A 854 1.90 20.06 26.24
N TRP A 855 1.48 21.25 25.80
CA TRP A 855 1.17 22.36 26.68
C TRP A 855 -0.35 22.45 26.91
N ARG A 856 -0.77 22.31 28.17
CA ARG A 856 -2.15 22.53 28.57
C ARG A 856 -2.37 24.02 28.84
N ILE A 857 -3.11 24.70 27.96
CA ILE A 857 -3.39 26.13 28.09
C ILE A 857 -4.50 26.33 29.14
N THR A 858 -5.61 25.60 28.99
CA THR A 858 -6.74 25.58 29.93
C THR A 858 -7.29 24.18 30.12
N TYR A 859 -8.32 23.99 30.92
CA TYR A 859 -9.04 22.73 31.00
C TYR A 859 -9.67 22.41 29.64
N GLY A 860 -9.30 21.26 29.05
CA GLY A 860 -9.78 20.83 27.71
C GLY A 860 -9.04 21.44 26.53
N THR A 861 -8.19 22.49 26.72
CA THR A 861 -7.42 23.11 25.62
C THR A 861 -5.95 22.75 25.70
N TYR A 862 -5.44 22.16 24.63
CA TYR A 862 -4.03 21.71 24.52
C TYR A 862 -3.39 22.25 23.26
N LEU A 863 -2.16 22.72 23.40
CA LEU A 863 -1.26 23.02 22.27
C LEU A 863 -0.14 22.00 22.27
N ARG A 864 -0.03 21.23 21.19
CA ARG A 864 0.96 20.16 21.05
C ARG A 864 1.94 20.51 19.96
N PHE A 865 3.22 20.22 20.20
CA PHE A 865 4.30 20.35 19.25
C PHE A 865 4.96 18.99 19.03
N ASN A 866 5.22 18.64 17.80
CA ASN A 866 5.96 17.44 17.44
C ASN A 866 7.02 17.82 16.39
N LEU A 867 8.24 17.35 16.59
CA LEU A 867 9.33 17.47 15.65
C LEU A 867 9.95 16.10 15.43
N SER A 868 10.01 15.65 14.19
CA SER A 868 10.76 14.47 13.78
C SER A 868 11.85 14.89 12.82
N VAL A 869 13.06 14.38 13.03
CA VAL A 869 14.19 14.57 12.12
C VAL A 869 14.70 13.18 11.75
N SER A 870 14.56 12.79 10.50
CA SER A 870 15.01 11.49 10.02
C SER A 870 16.34 11.63 9.31
N ASN A 871 17.16 10.56 9.39
CA ASN A 871 18.49 10.48 8.79
C ASN A 871 19.37 11.68 9.18
N VAL A 872 19.52 11.93 10.49
CA VAL A 872 20.30 13.08 11.02
C VAL A 872 21.78 13.04 10.60
N LEU A 873 22.30 11.86 10.25
CA LEU A 873 23.66 11.68 9.73
C LEU A 873 23.77 12.06 8.26
N ASN A 874 22.68 12.49 7.63
CA ASN A 874 22.64 12.95 6.24
C ASN A 874 23.20 11.94 5.22
N ASN A 875 22.96 10.65 5.43
CA ASN A 875 23.39 9.60 4.52
C ASN A 875 22.58 9.67 3.21
N ARG A 876 23.19 10.21 2.14
CA ARG A 876 22.60 10.37 0.80
C ARG A 876 23.03 9.30 -0.19
N SER A 877 23.89 8.39 0.23
CA SER A 877 24.47 7.33 -0.61
C SER A 877 23.86 5.97 -0.36
N LEU A 878 22.84 5.86 0.50
CA LEU A 878 22.14 4.64 0.77
C LEU A 878 21.05 4.41 -0.29
N PRO A 879 21.18 3.40 -1.17
CA PRO A 879 20.14 3.08 -2.13
C PRO A 879 18.96 2.42 -1.40
N ASN A 880 17.76 2.88 -1.66
CA ASN A 880 16.54 2.32 -1.08
C ASN A 880 15.70 1.52 -2.08
N GLY A 881 16.17 1.39 -3.33
CA GLY A 881 15.55 0.58 -4.36
C GLY A 881 16.25 0.70 -5.69
N GLY A 882 15.91 -0.17 -6.61
CA GLY A 882 16.43 -0.18 -7.97
C GLY A 882 15.80 -1.29 -8.79
N TYR A 883 15.94 -1.19 -10.11
CA TYR A 883 15.47 -2.20 -11.03
C TYR A 883 16.37 -2.33 -12.25
N GLU A 884 16.57 -3.55 -12.69
CA GLU A 884 17.19 -3.85 -13.98
C GLU A 884 16.23 -3.45 -15.09
N GLN A 885 16.76 -2.83 -16.15
CA GLN A 885 15.94 -2.45 -17.28
C GLN A 885 15.54 -3.69 -18.08
N LEU A 886 14.31 -3.72 -18.59
CA LEU A 886 13.81 -4.84 -19.41
C LEU A 886 14.44 -4.85 -20.81
N ARG A 887 15.02 -3.72 -21.23
CA ARG A 887 15.64 -3.54 -22.53
C ARG A 887 17.01 -4.21 -22.56
N ILE A 888 17.33 -4.81 -23.68
CA ILE A 888 18.66 -5.36 -24.01
C ILE A 888 19.11 -4.78 -25.34
N ARG A 889 20.36 -4.33 -25.42
CA ARG A 889 20.97 -3.95 -26.68
C ARG A 889 21.65 -5.16 -27.30
N THR A 890 21.39 -5.40 -28.58
CA THR A 890 22.14 -6.35 -29.40
C THR A 890 23.34 -5.60 -29.98
N ILE A 891 24.54 -6.13 -29.75
CA ILE A 891 25.81 -5.64 -30.28
C ILE A 891 26.47 -6.78 -31.08
N ARG A 892 27.36 -6.43 -32.03
CA ARG A 892 28.16 -7.42 -32.77
C ARG A 892 29.46 -7.67 -32.03
N ALA A 893 29.91 -8.91 -31.97
CA ALA A 893 31.22 -9.26 -31.45
C ALA A 893 32.34 -8.70 -32.38
N THR A 894 33.58 -8.68 -31.88
CA THR A 894 34.73 -8.16 -32.62
C THR A 894 34.96 -8.86 -33.96
N ASP A 895 34.63 -10.14 -34.06
CA ASP A 895 34.71 -10.97 -35.27
C ASP A 895 33.54 -10.75 -36.25
N GLY A 896 32.51 -9.97 -35.82
CA GLY A 896 31.32 -9.69 -36.63
C GLY A 896 30.36 -10.86 -36.81
N THR A 897 30.67 -12.04 -36.29
CA THR A 897 29.91 -13.30 -36.51
C THR A 897 28.87 -13.56 -35.41
N GLN A 898 29.13 -13.12 -34.18
CA GLN A 898 28.25 -13.37 -33.05
C GLN A 898 27.49 -12.09 -32.65
N GLN A 899 26.21 -12.27 -32.34
CA GLN A 899 25.41 -11.25 -31.65
C GLN A 899 25.57 -11.44 -30.15
N LEU A 900 25.99 -10.38 -29.47
CA LEU A 900 26.07 -10.31 -28.02
C LEU A 900 24.91 -9.49 -27.50
N TYR A 901 24.35 -9.89 -26.37
CA TYR A 901 23.32 -9.15 -25.69
C TYR A 901 23.92 -8.39 -24.53
N ARG A 902 23.74 -7.07 -24.49
CA ARG A 902 24.24 -6.21 -23.43
C ARG A 902 23.08 -5.58 -22.67
N PRO A 903 22.91 -5.87 -21.37
CA PRO A 903 21.88 -5.25 -20.56
C PRO A 903 22.21 -3.78 -20.34
N PHE A 904 21.17 -2.96 -20.16
CA PHE A 904 21.30 -1.59 -19.71
C PHE A 904 21.56 -1.55 -18.20
N ASP A 905 22.24 -0.48 -17.74
CA ASP A 905 22.52 -0.30 -16.32
C ASP A 905 21.25 -0.24 -15.48
N THR A 906 21.36 -0.72 -14.25
CA THR A 906 20.32 -0.65 -13.25
C THR A 906 19.93 0.81 -12.98
N LYS A 907 18.63 1.09 -12.92
CA LYS A 907 18.12 2.37 -12.44
C LYS A 907 17.96 2.29 -10.93
N LEU A 908 18.47 3.30 -10.21
CA LEU A 908 18.57 3.32 -8.76
C LEU A 908 17.77 4.48 -8.16
N SER A 909 17.32 4.31 -6.94
CA SER A 909 16.79 5.38 -6.09
C SER A 909 17.48 5.37 -4.73
N TYR A 910 17.52 6.52 -4.08
CA TYR A 910 18.30 6.74 -2.86
C TYR A 910 17.44 7.30 -1.74
N VAL A 911 17.81 6.98 -0.51
CA VAL A 911 17.24 7.59 0.69
C VAL A 911 17.56 9.09 0.67
N TYR A 912 16.59 9.92 1.00
CA TYR A 912 16.81 11.35 1.17
C TYR A 912 17.80 11.59 2.31
N GLY A 913 18.56 12.68 2.22
CA GLY A 913 19.39 13.15 3.32
C GLY A 913 18.56 13.50 4.54
N THR A 914 19.04 14.40 5.39
CA THR A 914 18.29 14.79 6.58
C THR A 914 16.95 15.41 6.21
N THR A 915 15.86 14.78 6.67
CA THR A 915 14.50 15.28 6.50
C THR A 915 13.91 15.65 7.85
N PHE A 916 13.03 16.64 7.85
CA PHE A 916 12.32 17.03 9.07
C PHE A 916 10.81 17.11 8.83
N PHE A 917 10.08 16.90 9.89
CA PHE A 917 8.65 17.09 9.96
C PHE A 917 8.31 17.78 11.28
N PHE A 918 7.76 18.98 11.20
CA PHE A 918 7.26 19.75 12.34
C PHE A 918 5.75 19.83 12.28
N ASN A 919 5.11 19.59 13.40
CA ASN A 919 3.65 19.64 13.53
C ASN A 919 3.28 20.39 14.82
N THR A 920 2.35 21.33 14.71
CA THR A 920 1.69 21.97 15.86
C THR A 920 0.19 21.78 15.77
N THR A 921 -0.43 21.42 16.89
CA THR A 921 -1.87 21.12 16.97
C THR A 921 -2.49 21.83 18.16
N LEU A 922 -3.48 22.66 17.90
CA LEU A 922 -4.36 23.25 18.91
C LEU A 922 -5.65 22.43 18.95
N GLN A 923 -5.98 21.89 20.11
CA GLN A 923 -7.20 21.12 20.37
C GLN A 923 -7.97 21.75 21.53
N PHE A 924 -9.27 21.98 21.34
CA PHE A 924 -10.17 22.55 22.37
C PHE A 924 -11.59 22.04 22.21
#